data_b10f7d1a4201bc3df6d540b9cc0ebd4a
#
_entry.id   b10f7d1a4201bc3df6d540b9cc0ebd4a
#
_cell.length_a   1.000
_cell.length_b   1.000
_cell.length_c   1.000
_cell.angle_alpha   90.00
_cell.angle_beta   90.00
_cell.angle_gamma   90.00
#
_symmetry.space_group_name_H-M   'P 1'
#
loop_
_entity.id
_entity.type
_entity.pdbx_description
1 polymer ?
#
loop_
_entity_poly.entity_id
_entity_poly.type
_entity_poly.pdbx_seq_one_letter_code
_entity_poly.pdbx_strand_id
1 'polypeptide(L)'
;MAEKQKIEEYDSSEIQVLEGLEPVRVRPGMYIGSTGYDGLHHLVKEIADNSIDEAIAGFATKVLITLQSDGGVRVEDNGRGIPVDIHPKTHKSTLETVLTVLHAGGKFGGGGYKVSSGLHGVGSSVVNALSTKMIAEVYRDKKVHHIEFETGKPIMQLDTSKKTDKQGTCITFYPDPTIFKETTTFDYDWVAHYARHQAYLTKGILISVFDERTGERETFYFEGGIKSYVKRLNESKEVLSDDIFYVDKQIEEAEVEIAVQYNDTYAETMKPFANNVLTPEGGTHVVGFRTALNRTINDYARRNNLLKEKEDNLTGDDIKEGLTAVISVKIPNPEFEGQTKNKLGNPEVRGYVDKVMSEYFGYYLEENPAIAKKIVGKATLAARARKAARAARDNVIRKGAFEGLNLPSKLADCSSRDRTECELFIVEGNSAAGSAKEGRNSKIQAILPLRGKVLNTERARLDKMYANAELVSLIKALGVGIGDQFDLSGLRYYKIVFMTDADVDGAHISTLLLTFFFRYMPEVVKGGHVYLAKPPLFGLIKGTGSNRKIDYIYDEEALEAKIAARIEERKKEGLKINPEDERFKQAGYTAQQRFKGLGEMNAQQLWDTTMNPDNRVLVRVNIEDAEKADAIFTKLMGQEVELRKNFIQSRASTVKIDDLDF
;
A
#
# COMPACT_ATOMS: atom_id res chain seq x y z
N MET A 1 33.25 -28.08 -32.33
CA MET A 1 32.13 -28.33 -33.26
C MET A 1 30.88 -27.88 -32.54
N ALA A 2 30.30 -26.74 -32.96
CA ALA A 2 29.08 -26.21 -32.37
C ALA A 2 27.90 -27.02 -32.91
N GLU A 3 27.15 -27.64 -32.01
CA GLU A 3 25.83 -28.22 -32.36
C GLU A 3 24.92 -27.12 -32.86
N LYS A 4 24.52 -27.22 -34.12
CA LYS A 4 23.41 -26.45 -34.69
C LYS A 4 22.14 -26.87 -33.95
N GLN A 5 21.57 -26.01 -33.09
CA GLN A 5 20.20 -26.14 -32.66
C GLN A 5 19.31 -26.19 -33.90
N LYS A 6 18.59 -27.29 -34.09
CA LYS A 6 17.48 -27.38 -35.05
C LYS A 6 16.47 -26.32 -34.66
N ILE A 7 16.29 -25.34 -35.50
CA ILE A 7 15.13 -24.42 -35.43
C ILE A 7 13.95 -25.32 -35.79
N GLU A 8 13.12 -25.67 -34.80
CA GLU A 8 11.81 -26.26 -35.07
C GLU A 8 11.04 -25.27 -35.94
N GLU A 9 10.49 -25.76 -37.04
CA GLU A 9 9.70 -24.93 -37.96
C GLU A 9 8.43 -24.47 -37.22
N TYR A 10 8.34 -23.19 -36.90
CA TYR A 10 7.16 -22.55 -36.35
C TYR A 10 6.07 -22.50 -37.43
N ASP A 11 5.07 -23.35 -37.29
CA ASP A 11 3.97 -23.46 -38.25
C ASP A 11 2.59 -23.21 -37.62
N SER A 12 1.55 -23.29 -38.41
CA SER A 12 0.16 -23.04 -38.00
C SER A 12 -0.35 -24.00 -36.91
N SER A 13 0.28 -25.15 -36.70
CA SER A 13 -0.09 -26.11 -35.67
C SER A 13 0.32 -25.68 -34.26
N GLU A 14 1.29 -24.76 -34.17
CA GLU A 14 1.77 -24.15 -32.92
C GLU A 14 0.86 -23.00 -32.44
N ILE A 15 -0.04 -22.51 -33.29
CA ILE A 15 -0.97 -21.44 -32.94
C ILE A 15 -2.22 -22.05 -32.31
N GLN A 16 -2.32 -21.92 -30.96
CA GLN A 16 -3.48 -22.35 -30.20
C GLN A 16 -4.55 -21.27 -30.17
N VAL A 17 -5.79 -21.62 -30.52
CA VAL A 17 -6.97 -20.77 -30.33
C VAL A 17 -7.73 -21.25 -29.12
N LEU A 18 -7.80 -20.41 -28.08
CA LEU A 18 -8.52 -20.71 -26.85
C LEU A 18 -9.95 -20.15 -26.94
N GLU A 19 -10.95 -20.93 -26.55
CA GLU A 19 -12.37 -20.56 -26.63
C GLU A 19 -13.00 -20.40 -25.23
N GLY A 20 -14.09 -19.61 -25.15
CA GLY A 20 -14.87 -19.43 -23.93
C GLY A 20 -14.08 -18.83 -22.77
N LEU A 21 -14.01 -19.53 -21.63
CA LEU A 21 -13.30 -19.11 -20.41
C LEU A 21 -11.89 -19.72 -20.28
N GLU A 22 -11.46 -20.54 -21.22
CA GLU A 22 -10.15 -21.17 -21.18
C GLU A 22 -8.98 -20.15 -21.18
N PRO A 23 -9.02 -19.05 -21.98
CA PRO A 23 -7.99 -18.00 -21.93
C PRO A 23 -7.76 -17.43 -20.54
N VAL A 24 -8.82 -17.31 -19.73
CA VAL A 24 -8.76 -16.80 -18.35
C VAL A 24 -7.96 -17.75 -17.46
N ARG A 25 -8.17 -19.03 -17.57
CA ARG A 25 -7.47 -20.06 -16.78
C ARG A 25 -6.00 -20.22 -17.20
N VAL A 26 -5.71 -20.09 -18.50
CA VAL A 26 -4.34 -20.20 -19.05
C VAL A 26 -3.50 -18.96 -18.71
N ARG A 27 -4.10 -17.79 -18.73
CA ARG A 27 -3.42 -16.50 -18.48
C ARG A 27 -4.18 -15.62 -17.48
N PRO A 28 -4.38 -16.07 -16.22
CA PRO A 28 -5.18 -15.34 -15.22
C PRO A 28 -4.64 -13.94 -14.95
N GLY A 29 -3.31 -13.76 -14.96
CA GLY A 29 -2.67 -12.46 -14.73
C GLY A 29 -3.10 -11.35 -15.69
N MET A 30 -3.57 -11.69 -16.91
CA MET A 30 -4.11 -10.70 -17.86
C MET A 30 -5.43 -10.08 -17.39
N TYR A 31 -6.20 -10.79 -16.54
CA TYR A 31 -7.53 -10.40 -16.09
C TYR A 31 -7.54 -9.88 -14.65
N ILE A 32 -6.73 -10.47 -13.77
CA ILE A 32 -6.69 -10.16 -12.33
C ILE A 32 -5.34 -9.62 -11.83
N GLY A 33 -4.40 -9.35 -12.75
CA GLY A 33 -3.08 -8.77 -12.46
C GLY A 33 -2.06 -9.79 -11.92
N SER A 34 -2.43 -10.64 -10.97
CA SER A 34 -1.56 -11.67 -10.38
C SER A 34 -2.37 -12.89 -9.96
N THR A 35 -1.69 -13.99 -9.58
CA THR A 35 -2.30 -15.18 -8.96
C THR A 35 -1.90 -15.34 -7.49
N GLY A 36 -1.26 -14.34 -6.90
CA GLY A 36 -0.94 -14.25 -5.48
C GLY A 36 -2.05 -13.57 -4.68
N TYR A 37 -1.66 -13.02 -3.53
CA TYR A 37 -2.55 -12.35 -2.58
C TYR A 37 -3.48 -11.30 -3.23
N ASP A 38 -2.92 -10.36 -4.02
CA ASP A 38 -3.70 -9.27 -4.64
C ASP A 38 -4.72 -9.80 -5.66
N GLY A 39 -4.31 -10.78 -6.50
CA GLY A 39 -5.20 -11.38 -7.48
C GLY A 39 -6.33 -12.19 -6.85
N LEU A 40 -6.08 -12.86 -5.71
CA LEU A 40 -7.12 -13.53 -4.95
C LEU A 40 -8.19 -12.56 -4.48
N HIS A 41 -7.79 -11.44 -3.86
CA HIS A 41 -8.72 -10.42 -3.35
C HIS A 41 -9.42 -9.65 -4.47
N HIS A 42 -8.82 -9.60 -5.68
CA HIS A 42 -9.47 -9.03 -6.86
C HIS A 42 -10.76 -9.77 -7.22
N LEU A 43 -10.87 -11.08 -6.94
CA LEU A 43 -12.12 -11.84 -7.15
C LEU A 43 -13.28 -11.28 -6.32
N VAL A 44 -13.01 -10.96 -5.03
CA VAL A 44 -14.02 -10.33 -4.14
C VAL A 44 -14.44 -8.99 -4.69
N LYS A 45 -13.47 -8.18 -5.12
CA LYS A 45 -13.70 -6.86 -5.71
C LYS A 45 -14.62 -6.94 -6.93
N GLU A 46 -14.36 -7.83 -7.88
CA GLU A 46 -15.14 -7.95 -9.13
C GLU A 46 -16.61 -8.31 -8.86
N ILE A 47 -16.89 -9.18 -7.88
CA ILE A 47 -18.27 -9.53 -7.53
C ILE A 47 -18.93 -8.39 -6.74
N ALA A 48 -18.24 -7.81 -5.75
CA ALA A 48 -18.78 -6.72 -4.95
C ALA A 48 -19.01 -5.45 -5.77
N ASP A 49 -18.12 -5.12 -6.72
CA ASP A 49 -18.27 -3.97 -7.63
C ASP A 49 -19.58 -4.05 -8.43
N ASN A 50 -20.09 -5.25 -8.77
CA ASN A 50 -21.39 -5.37 -9.44
C ASN A 50 -22.55 -4.98 -8.52
N SER A 51 -22.48 -5.34 -7.24
CA SER A 51 -23.47 -4.92 -6.24
C SER A 51 -23.39 -3.41 -5.96
N ILE A 52 -22.17 -2.84 -5.99
CA ILE A 52 -21.95 -1.38 -5.86
C ILE A 52 -22.50 -0.64 -7.10
N ASP A 53 -22.34 -1.19 -8.31
CA ASP A 53 -22.92 -0.59 -9.53
C ASP A 53 -24.45 -0.54 -9.47
N GLU A 54 -25.11 -1.55 -8.87
CA GLU A 54 -26.57 -1.49 -8.57
C GLU A 54 -26.89 -0.35 -7.59
N ALA A 55 -26.01 -0.08 -6.62
CA ALA A 55 -26.20 1.03 -5.68
C ALA A 55 -25.95 2.40 -6.33
N ILE A 56 -24.93 2.54 -7.16
CA ILE A 56 -24.66 3.76 -7.95
C ILE A 56 -25.84 4.05 -8.87
N ALA A 57 -26.46 3.01 -9.44
CA ALA A 57 -27.67 3.14 -10.25
C ALA A 57 -28.95 3.43 -9.44
N GLY A 58 -28.86 3.47 -8.10
CA GLY A 58 -29.95 3.80 -7.19
C GLY A 58 -30.89 2.65 -6.85
N PHE A 59 -30.54 1.40 -7.18
CA PHE A 59 -31.41 0.24 -6.97
C PHE A 59 -31.04 -0.59 -5.74
N ALA A 60 -29.75 -0.71 -5.40
CA ALA A 60 -29.32 -1.37 -4.18
C ALA A 60 -29.07 -0.36 -3.06
N THR A 61 -29.41 -0.75 -1.82
CA THR A 61 -29.16 0.03 -0.61
C THR A 61 -28.36 -0.75 0.42
N LYS A 62 -28.20 -2.07 0.21
CA LYS A 62 -27.49 -2.97 1.12
C LYS A 62 -26.65 -3.95 0.34
N VAL A 63 -25.41 -4.17 0.82
CA VAL A 63 -24.51 -5.21 0.35
C VAL A 63 -23.97 -5.94 1.57
N LEU A 64 -23.97 -7.28 1.54
CA LEU A 64 -23.35 -8.13 2.55
C LEU A 64 -22.26 -8.98 1.89
N ILE A 65 -21.05 -8.87 2.39
CA ILE A 65 -19.90 -9.71 2.02
C ILE A 65 -19.61 -10.65 3.18
N THR A 66 -19.64 -11.95 2.94
CA THR A 66 -19.38 -12.98 3.96
C THR A 66 -18.18 -13.81 3.55
N LEU A 67 -17.16 -13.86 4.38
CA LEU A 67 -16.06 -14.83 4.29
C LEU A 67 -16.50 -16.09 5.01
N GLN A 68 -16.75 -17.16 4.25
CA GLN A 68 -17.34 -18.38 4.79
C GLN A 68 -16.31 -19.26 5.49
N SER A 69 -16.75 -20.04 6.45
CA SER A 69 -15.89 -20.94 7.22
C SER A 69 -15.28 -22.08 6.38
N ASP A 70 -15.90 -22.41 5.26
CA ASP A 70 -15.44 -23.42 4.28
C ASP A 70 -14.49 -22.86 3.21
N GLY A 71 -14.07 -21.58 3.32
CA GLY A 71 -13.14 -20.91 2.40
C GLY A 71 -13.79 -20.20 1.22
N GLY A 72 -15.12 -20.23 1.11
CA GLY A 72 -15.87 -19.48 0.10
C GLY A 72 -16.05 -18.00 0.46
N VAL A 73 -16.42 -17.20 -0.54
CA VAL A 73 -16.92 -15.84 -0.35
C VAL A 73 -18.31 -15.71 -0.92
N ARG A 74 -19.20 -15.12 -0.13
CA ARG A 74 -20.57 -14.82 -0.51
C ARG A 74 -20.79 -13.32 -0.52
N VAL A 75 -21.31 -12.81 -1.64
CA VAL A 75 -21.71 -11.40 -1.80
C VAL A 75 -23.20 -11.36 -2.12
N GLU A 76 -23.97 -10.68 -1.29
CA GLU A 76 -25.44 -10.53 -1.43
C GLU A 76 -25.81 -9.03 -1.50
N ASP A 77 -26.63 -8.64 -2.45
CA ASP A 77 -27.22 -7.31 -2.56
C ASP A 77 -28.76 -7.36 -2.60
N ASN A 78 -29.37 -6.22 -2.40
CA ASN A 78 -30.83 -6.03 -2.51
C ASN A 78 -31.23 -5.22 -3.76
N GLY A 79 -30.43 -5.27 -4.83
CA GLY A 79 -30.67 -4.59 -6.09
C GLY A 79 -31.79 -5.23 -6.93
N ARG A 80 -31.78 -4.94 -8.23
CA ARG A 80 -32.81 -5.46 -9.18
C ARG A 80 -32.72 -6.97 -9.43
N GLY A 81 -31.58 -7.56 -9.16
CA GLY A 81 -31.23 -8.92 -9.58
C GLY A 81 -30.86 -9.00 -11.06
N ILE A 82 -29.88 -9.85 -11.39
CA ILE A 82 -29.45 -10.10 -12.77
C ILE A 82 -30.65 -10.62 -13.58
N PRO A 83 -30.86 -10.15 -14.83
CA PRO A 83 -31.91 -10.70 -15.70
C PRO A 83 -31.76 -12.19 -15.91
N VAL A 84 -32.87 -12.92 -15.95
CA VAL A 84 -32.90 -14.40 -16.04
C VAL A 84 -33.54 -14.92 -17.32
N ASP A 85 -34.12 -14.01 -18.12
CA ASP A 85 -34.74 -14.32 -19.40
C ASP A 85 -33.74 -14.95 -20.38
N ILE A 86 -34.24 -15.63 -21.39
CA ILE A 86 -33.40 -16.23 -22.45
C ILE A 86 -32.76 -15.11 -23.29
N HIS A 87 -31.45 -15.08 -23.33
CA HIS A 87 -30.70 -14.08 -24.08
C HIS A 87 -30.80 -14.36 -25.60
N PRO A 88 -31.20 -13.37 -26.44
CA PRO A 88 -31.55 -13.59 -27.84
C PRO A 88 -30.40 -14.11 -28.72
N LYS A 89 -29.13 -13.79 -28.36
CA LYS A 89 -27.95 -14.23 -29.12
C LYS A 89 -27.38 -15.57 -28.67
N THR A 90 -27.39 -15.86 -27.37
CA THR A 90 -26.77 -17.05 -26.81
C THR A 90 -27.75 -18.22 -26.67
N HIS A 91 -29.07 -17.96 -26.69
CA HIS A 91 -30.15 -18.93 -26.45
C HIS A 91 -30.06 -19.60 -25.06
N LYS A 92 -29.30 -19.01 -24.13
CA LYS A 92 -29.14 -19.41 -22.75
C LYS A 92 -29.80 -18.35 -21.84
N SER A 93 -29.97 -18.66 -20.55
CA SER A 93 -30.42 -17.63 -19.62
C SER A 93 -29.39 -16.45 -19.58
N THR A 94 -29.90 -15.24 -19.41
CA THR A 94 -29.02 -14.06 -19.28
C THR A 94 -28.05 -14.23 -18.11
N LEU A 95 -28.51 -14.82 -16.99
CA LEU A 95 -27.67 -15.14 -15.84
C LEU A 95 -26.49 -16.08 -16.22
N GLU A 96 -26.79 -17.20 -16.92
CA GLU A 96 -25.72 -18.08 -17.40
C GLU A 96 -24.80 -17.37 -18.38
N THR A 97 -25.35 -16.56 -19.29
CA THR A 97 -24.56 -15.82 -20.28
C THR A 97 -23.57 -14.86 -19.63
N VAL A 98 -23.99 -14.07 -18.65
CA VAL A 98 -23.13 -13.11 -17.93
C VAL A 98 -22.01 -13.82 -17.16
N LEU A 99 -22.27 -15.02 -16.65
CA LEU A 99 -21.31 -15.78 -15.85
C LEU A 99 -20.38 -16.69 -16.67
N THR A 100 -20.67 -16.93 -17.96
CA THR A 100 -19.90 -17.88 -18.80
C THR A 100 -19.33 -17.28 -20.09
N VAL A 101 -19.75 -16.08 -20.48
CA VAL A 101 -19.31 -15.44 -21.73
C VAL A 101 -18.54 -14.18 -21.42
N LEU A 102 -17.31 -14.10 -21.95
CA LEU A 102 -16.51 -12.87 -21.86
C LEU A 102 -17.17 -11.77 -22.68
N HIS A 103 -17.05 -10.52 -22.21
CA HIS A 103 -17.64 -9.34 -22.84
C HIS A 103 -19.18 -9.42 -22.94
N ALA A 104 -19.82 -10.07 -21.97
CA ALA A 104 -21.27 -10.09 -21.82
C ALA A 104 -21.66 -9.27 -20.57
N GLY A 105 -22.55 -8.29 -20.73
CA GLY A 105 -23.02 -7.47 -19.60
C GLY A 105 -23.92 -6.33 -20.03
N GLY A 106 -24.73 -5.82 -19.09
CA GLY A 106 -25.67 -4.73 -19.31
C GLY A 106 -25.05 -3.32 -19.32
N LYS A 107 -23.71 -3.23 -19.28
CA LYS A 107 -22.96 -1.96 -19.12
C LYS A 107 -22.42 -1.41 -20.45
N PHE A 108 -22.61 -2.11 -21.58
CA PHE A 108 -22.08 -1.71 -22.90
C PHE A 108 -22.99 -0.78 -23.73
N GLY A 109 -24.20 -0.50 -23.32
CA GLY A 109 -25.16 0.15 -24.23
C GLY A 109 -26.05 1.23 -23.60
N GLY A 110 -25.71 1.79 -22.44
CA GLY A 110 -26.42 2.94 -21.85
C GLY A 110 -27.85 2.69 -21.36
N GLY A 111 -28.41 1.52 -21.55
CA GLY A 111 -29.81 1.22 -21.20
C GLY A 111 -30.05 0.84 -19.73
N GLY A 112 -29.06 0.29 -19.04
CA GLY A 112 -29.20 -0.20 -17.67
C GLY A 112 -28.42 0.55 -16.62
N TYR A 113 -27.26 1.12 -17.00
CA TYR A 113 -26.35 1.85 -16.12
C TYR A 113 -25.80 3.06 -16.86
N LYS A 114 -26.02 4.26 -16.36
CA LYS A 114 -25.39 5.49 -16.89
C LYS A 114 -23.91 5.58 -16.51
N VAL A 115 -23.60 5.10 -15.31
CA VAL A 115 -22.25 5.06 -14.75
C VAL A 115 -22.03 3.69 -14.13
N SER A 116 -20.87 3.11 -14.31
CA SER A 116 -20.49 1.85 -13.68
C SER A 116 -18.98 1.78 -13.46
N SER A 117 -18.56 1.01 -12.45
CA SER A 117 -17.15 0.69 -12.19
C SER A 117 -16.64 -0.41 -13.15
N GLY A 118 -17.52 -1.34 -13.51
CA GLY A 118 -17.24 -2.43 -14.46
C GLY A 118 -17.43 -2.01 -15.90
N LEU A 119 -16.36 -2.05 -16.71
CA LEU A 119 -16.34 -1.56 -18.10
C LEU A 119 -16.30 -2.66 -19.14
N HIS A 120 -15.64 -3.78 -18.83
CA HIS A 120 -15.25 -4.77 -19.82
C HIS A 120 -16.23 -5.95 -19.94
N GLY A 121 -17.20 -6.08 -19.01
CA GLY A 121 -18.15 -7.20 -18.98
C GLY A 121 -17.48 -8.57 -18.80
N VAL A 122 -16.39 -8.62 -18.06
CA VAL A 122 -15.62 -9.86 -17.85
C VAL A 122 -15.51 -10.28 -16.37
N GLY A 123 -15.72 -9.38 -15.42
CA GLY A 123 -15.44 -9.62 -14.00
C GLY A 123 -16.08 -10.89 -13.45
N SER A 124 -17.40 -11.02 -13.55
CA SER A 124 -18.13 -12.20 -13.03
C SER A 124 -17.74 -13.50 -13.72
N SER A 125 -17.53 -13.48 -15.03
CA SER A 125 -17.10 -14.65 -15.79
C SER A 125 -15.65 -15.05 -15.50
N VAL A 126 -14.78 -14.07 -15.23
CA VAL A 126 -13.41 -14.30 -14.77
C VAL A 126 -13.40 -14.95 -13.38
N VAL A 127 -14.19 -14.44 -12.42
CA VAL A 127 -14.30 -15.08 -11.10
C VAL A 127 -14.83 -16.53 -11.22
N ASN A 128 -15.83 -16.77 -12.07
CA ASN A 128 -16.35 -18.10 -12.33
C ASN A 128 -15.27 -19.03 -12.90
N ALA A 129 -14.50 -18.57 -13.90
CA ALA A 129 -13.42 -19.34 -14.50
C ALA A 129 -12.29 -19.70 -13.52
N LEU A 130 -12.00 -18.83 -12.54
CA LEU A 130 -10.93 -18.98 -11.57
C LEU A 130 -11.39 -19.59 -10.24
N SER A 131 -12.64 -20.08 -10.19
CA SER A 131 -13.23 -20.75 -9.04
C SER A 131 -13.40 -22.25 -9.31
N THR A 132 -13.19 -23.08 -8.28
CA THR A 132 -13.57 -24.49 -8.32
C THR A 132 -15.07 -24.66 -8.39
N LYS A 133 -15.80 -23.81 -7.64
CA LYS A 133 -17.25 -23.78 -7.60
C LYS A 133 -17.76 -22.35 -7.56
N MET A 134 -18.84 -22.06 -8.29
CA MET A 134 -19.60 -20.82 -8.13
C MET A 134 -21.10 -21.16 -8.04
N ILE A 135 -21.80 -20.47 -7.15
CA ILE A 135 -23.25 -20.55 -6.96
C ILE A 135 -23.82 -19.16 -7.18
N ALA A 136 -24.78 -19.05 -8.07
CA ALA A 136 -25.52 -17.82 -8.31
C ALA A 136 -27.01 -17.99 -7.97
N GLU A 137 -27.49 -17.16 -7.06
CA GLU A 137 -28.91 -17.06 -6.70
C GLU A 137 -29.40 -15.64 -7.03
N VAL A 138 -30.44 -15.53 -7.82
CA VAL A 138 -31.06 -14.27 -8.16
C VAL A 138 -32.49 -14.28 -7.62
N TYR A 139 -32.82 -13.27 -6.83
CA TYR A 139 -34.12 -13.06 -6.22
C TYR A 139 -34.88 -12.03 -7.05
N ARG A 140 -35.74 -12.53 -7.97
CA ARG A 140 -36.46 -11.71 -8.92
C ARG A 140 -37.84 -12.32 -9.21
N ASP A 141 -38.82 -11.48 -9.49
CA ASP A 141 -40.20 -11.91 -9.87
C ASP A 141 -40.82 -12.88 -8.84
N LYS A 142 -40.54 -12.65 -7.54
CA LYS A 142 -40.95 -13.50 -6.40
C LYS A 142 -40.46 -14.95 -6.48
N LYS A 143 -39.38 -15.18 -7.20
CA LYS A 143 -38.73 -16.51 -7.34
C LYS A 143 -37.26 -16.43 -7.05
N VAL A 144 -36.71 -17.56 -6.60
CA VAL A 144 -35.27 -17.79 -6.53
C VAL A 144 -34.86 -18.46 -7.83
N HIS A 145 -33.94 -17.85 -8.54
CA HIS A 145 -33.32 -18.41 -9.73
C HIS A 145 -31.91 -18.87 -9.34
N HIS A 146 -31.68 -20.16 -9.35
CA HIS A 146 -30.46 -20.79 -8.83
C HIS A 146 -29.73 -21.54 -9.92
N ILE A 147 -28.43 -21.37 -10.04
CA ILE A 147 -27.55 -22.08 -10.96
C ILE A 147 -26.17 -22.28 -10.33
N GLU A 148 -25.54 -23.41 -10.56
CA GLU A 148 -24.21 -23.75 -10.07
C GLU A 148 -23.24 -24.02 -11.23
N PHE A 149 -21.96 -23.68 -10.97
CA PHE A 149 -20.87 -23.84 -11.93
C PHE A 149 -19.68 -24.55 -11.27
N GLU A 150 -18.97 -25.36 -12.06
CA GLU A 150 -17.64 -25.88 -11.73
C GLU A 150 -16.63 -25.41 -12.78
N THR A 151 -15.56 -24.74 -12.31
CA THR A 151 -14.49 -24.22 -13.18
C THR A 151 -15.01 -23.48 -14.42
N GLY A 152 -16.02 -22.62 -14.22
CA GLY A 152 -16.62 -21.80 -15.28
C GLY A 152 -17.70 -22.49 -16.12
N LYS A 153 -18.00 -23.78 -15.89
CA LYS A 153 -18.99 -24.53 -16.64
C LYS A 153 -20.25 -24.80 -15.81
N PRO A 154 -21.46 -24.58 -16.33
CA PRO A 154 -22.68 -24.89 -15.60
C PRO A 154 -22.80 -26.40 -15.37
N ILE A 155 -23.12 -26.81 -14.14
CA ILE A 155 -23.32 -28.19 -13.75
C ILE A 155 -24.79 -28.56 -13.60
N MET A 156 -25.68 -27.58 -13.69
CA MET A 156 -27.13 -27.75 -13.68
C MET A 156 -27.80 -26.69 -14.55
N GLN A 157 -29.04 -26.94 -14.94
CA GLN A 157 -29.88 -25.92 -15.56
C GLN A 157 -30.41 -24.94 -14.51
N LEU A 158 -30.80 -23.73 -14.95
CA LEU A 158 -31.38 -22.72 -14.09
C LEU A 158 -32.65 -23.28 -13.41
N ASP A 159 -32.59 -23.43 -12.06
CA ASP A 159 -33.75 -23.80 -11.25
C ASP A 159 -34.53 -22.57 -10.78
N THR A 160 -35.83 -22.58 -10.93
CA THR A 160 -36.75 -21.48 -10.55
C THR A 160 -37.89 -21.99 -9.65
N SER A 161 -37.69 -23.14 -8.98
CA SER A 161 -38.74 -23.82 -8.20
C SER A 161 -39.11 -23.12 -6.88
N LYS A 162 -38.19 -22.36 -6.28
CA LYS A 162 -38.37 -21.71 -4.96
C LYS A 162 -39.00 -20.35 -5.09
N LYS A 163 -39.95 -20.04 -4.18
CA LYS A 163 -40.54 -18.70 -4.02
C LYS A 163 -39.78 -17.88 -2.97
N THR A 164 -39.73 -16.57 -3.14
CA THR A 164 -39.11 -15.63 -2.19
C THR A 164 -39.76 -14.26 -2.27
N ASP A 165 -39.74 -13.53 -1.15
CA ASP A 165 -40.04 -12.10 -1.12
C ASP A 165 -38.80 -11.24 -1.17
N LYS A 166 -37.59 -11.85 -1.18
CA LYS A 166 -36.34 -11.13 -1.37
C LYS A 166 -36.21 -10.61 -2.80
N GLN A 167 -35.39 -9.56 -2.96
CA GLN A 167 -34.97 -9.03 -4.24
C GLN A 167 -33.46 -8.85 -4.21
N GLY A 168 -32.77 -9.06 -5.35
CA GLY A 168 -31.33 -8.84 -5.46
C GLY A 168 -30.56 -10.01 -6.06
N THR A 169 -29.25 -9.99 -5.88
CA THR A 169 -28.33 -11.04 -6.36
C THR A 169 -27.50 -11.56 -5.20
N CYS A 170 -27.22 -12.86 -5.19
CA CYS A 170 -26.30 -13.50 -4.28
C CYS A 170 -25.34 -14.39 -5.07
N ILE A 171 -24.05 -14.10 -5.02
CA ILE A 171 -22.99 -14.90 -5.64
C ILE A 171 -22.11 -15.48 -4.54
N THR A 172 -21.94 -16.81 -4.56
CA THR A 172 -20.95 -17.51 -3.72
C THR A 172 -19.92 -18.15 -4.62
N PHE A 173 -18.62 -17.99 -4.30
CA PHE A 173 -17.55 -18.58 -5.09
C PHE A 173 -16.41 -19.12 -4.21
N TYR A 174 -15.71 -20.14 -4.72
CA TYR A 174 -14.59 -20.81 -4.05
C TYR A 174 -13.37 -20.72 -4.95
N PRO A 175 -12.27 -20.07 -4.54
CA PRO A 175 -11.10 -19.89 -5.39
C PRO A 175 -10.43 -21.22 -5.71
N ASP A 176 -9.89 -21.35 -6.93
CA ASP A 176 -9.25 -22.58 -7.39
C ASP A 176 -7.79 -22.67 -6.89
N PRO A 177 -7.44 -23.64 -6.00
CA PRO A 177 -6.09 -23.79 -5.47
C PRO A 177 -5.06 -24.20 -6.53
N THR A 178 -5.50 -24.66 -7.70
CA THR A 178 -4.58 -24.94 -8.82
C THR A 178 -4.09 -23.66 -9.50
N ILE A 179 -4.83 -22.56 -9.37
CA ILE A 179 -4.51 -21.21 -9.85
C ILE A 179 -3.84 -20.40 -8.74
N PHE A 180 -4.46 -20.33 -7.56
CA PHE A 180 -3.98 -19.57 -6.40
C PHE A 180 -3.11 -20.45 -5.49
N LYS A 181 -1.85 -20.67 -5.91
CA LYS A 181 -0.94 -21.59 -5.23
C LYS A 181 -0.34 -21.05 -3.94
N GLU A 182 -0.28 -19.73 -3.80
CA GLU A 182 0.30 -19.06 -2.64
C GLU A 182 -0.67 -19.08 -1.45
N THR A 183 -1.92 -18.71 -1.68
CA THR A 183 -2.99 -18.70 -0.69
C THR A 183 -4.36 -18.73 -1.36
N THR A 184 -5.32 -19.38 -0.69
CA THR A 184 -6.75 -19.31 -1.01
C THR A 184 -7.55 -18.66 0.14
N THR A 185 -6.86 -18.18 1.17
CA THR A 185 -7.49 -17.57 2.35
C THR A 185 -7.64 -16.07 2.13
N PHE A 186 -8.88 -15.59 2.25
CA PHE A 186 -9.20 -14.18 2.15
C PHE A 186 -8.90 -13.45 3.46
N ASP A 187 -8.30 -12.27 3.34
CA ASP A 187 -7.99 -11.39 4.44
C ASP A 187 -9.20 -10.51 4.79
N TYR A 188 -9.68 -10.61 6.04
CA TYR A 188 -10.81 -9.84 6.53
C TYR A 188 -10.54 -8.33 6.51
N ASP A 189 -9.36 -7.91 6.96
CA ASP A 189 -8.98 -6.50 7.01
C ASP A 189 -8.98 -5.85 5.62
N TRP A 190 -8.49 -6.58 4.62
CA TRP A 190 -8.51 -6.11 3.24
C TRP A 190 -9.94 -5.92 2.72
N VAL A 191 -10.82 -6.91 2.95
CA VAL A 191 -12.22 -6.85 2.51
C VAL A 191 -12.99 -5.76 3.25
N ALA A 192 -12.78 -5.60 4.56
CA ALA A 192 -13.38 -4.53 5.35
C ALA A 192 -12.89 -3.14 4.90
N HIS A 193 -11.60 -3.01 4.59
CA HIS A 193 -11.03 -1.77 4.04
C HIS A 193 -11.65 -1.39 2.69
N TYR A 194 -11.75 -2.35 1.76
CA TYR A 194 -12.41 -2.16 0.48
C TYR A 194 -13.88 -1.74 0.66
N ALA A 195 -14.64 -2.47 1.48
CA ALA A 195 -16.06 -2.18 1.75
C ALA A 195 -16.26 -0.78 2.35
N ARG A 196 -15.40 -0.36 3.27
CA ARG A 196 -15.41 0.98 3.87
C ARG A 196 -15.21 2.06 2.83
N HIS A 197 -14.26 1.89 1.90
CA HIS A 197 -14.03 2.84 0.81
C HIS A 197 -15.25 2.97 -0.10
N GLN A 198 -15.84 1.85 -0.49
CA GLN A 198 -17.04 1.86 -1.33
C GLN A 198 -18.23 2.56 -0.62
N ALA A 199 -18.36 2.39 0.69
CA ALA A 199 -19.39 3.06 1.46
C ALA A 199 -19.19 4.60 1.53
N TYR A 200 -17.95 5.09 1.54
CA TYR A 200 -17.68 6.54 1.43
C TYR A 200 -18.01 7.10 0.04
N LEU A 201 -17.76 6.34 -1.02
CA LEU A 201 -17.95 6.79 -2.40
C LEU A 201 -19.39 6.67 -2.89
N THR A 202 -20.20 5.86 -2.21
CA THR A 202 -21.61 5.62 -2.56
C THR A 202 -22.50 6.00 -1.39
N LYS A 203 -22.96 7.26 -1.37
CA LYS A 203 -23.80 7.77 -0.28
C LYS A 203 -25.05 6.93 -0.08
N GLY A 204 -25.36 6.63 1.17
CA GLY A 204 -26.60 5.95 1.54
C GLY A 204 -26.60 4.43 1.35
N ILE A 205 -25.47 3.84 0.91
CA ILE A 205 -25.30 2.39 0.90
C ILE A 205 -24.87 1.87 2.27
N LEU A 206 -25.46 0.76 2.69
CA LEU A 206 -25.03 0.02 3.85
C LEU A 206 -24.24 -1.21 3.38
N ILE A 207 -22.94 -1.28 3.71
CA ILE A 207 -22.09 -2.42 3.38
C ILE A 207 -21.66 -3.11 4.67
N SER A 208 -21.98 -4.40 4.79
CA SER A 208 -21.55 -5.23 5.92
C SER A 208 -20.53 -6.27 5.45
N VAL A 209 -19.48 -6.47 6.25
CA VAL A 209 -18.51 -7.56 6.08
C VAL A 209 -18.63 -8.46 7.30
N PHE A 210 -18.74 -9.76 7.09
CA PHE A 210 -18.83 -10.77 8.13
C PHE A 210 -17.85 -11.90 7.87
N ASP A 211 -17.05 -12.25 8.87
CA ASP A 211 -16.15 -13.39 8.83
C ASP A 211 -16.70 -14.52 9.70
N GLU A 212 -17.17 -15.59 9.07
CA GLU A 212 -17.69 -16.77 9.78
C GLU A 212 -16.59 -17.53 10.54
N ARG A 213 -15.32 -17.37 10.15
CA ARG A 213 -14.18 -18.07 10.78
C ARG A 213 -13.85 -17.52 12.15
N THR A 214 -13.96 -16.19 12.32
CA THR A 214 -13.62 -15.48 13.57
C THR A 214 -14.85 -14.95 14.30
N GLY A 215 -15.99 -14.81 13.61
CA GLY A 215 -17.19 -14.15 14.11
C GLY A 215 -17.14 -12.63 14.02
N GLU A 216 -16.07 -12.05 13.45
CA GLU A 216 -15.92 -10.61 13.28
C GLU A 216 -16.92 -10.04 12.30
N ARG A 217 -17.43 -8.85 12.61
CA ARG A 217 -18.37 -8.15 11.75
C ARG A 217 -18.19 -6.65 11.83
N GLU A 218 -18.06 -6.01 10.66
CA GLU A 218 -18.12 -4.56 10.53
C GLU A 218 -19.24 -4.15 9.57
N THR A 219 -19.81 -2.97 9.82
CA THR A 219 -20.85 -2.40 8.98
C THR A 219 -20.56 -0.92 8.72
N PHE A 220 -20.58 -0.53 7.48
CA PHE A 220 -20.23 0.81 7.01
C PHE A 220 -21.46 1.49 6.39
N TYR A 221 -21.73 2.73 6.84
CA TYR A 221 -22.78 3.59 6.31
C TYR A 221 -22.39 5.04 6.54
N PHE A 222 -22.22 5.81 5.47
CA PHE A 222 -21.74 7.18 5.55
C PHE A 222 -22.63 8.13 4.75
N GLU A 223 -23.56 8.83 5.41
CA GLU A 223 -24.41 9.84 4.79
C GLU A 223 -23.62 11.01 4.20
N GLY A 224 -22.53 11.40 4.84
CA GLY A 224 -21.65 12.48 4.38
C GLY A 224 -20.73 12.10 3.22
N GLY A 225 -20.76 10.85 2.74
CA GLY A 225 -19.97 10.40 1.60
C GLY A 225 -18.48 10.76 1.73
N ILE A 226 -17.90 11.34 0.68
CA ILE A 226 -16.48 11.73 0.67
C ILE A 226 -16.12 12.85 1.66
N LYS A 227 -17.08 13.63 2.12
CA LYS A 227 -16.87 14.60 3.24
C LYS A 227 -16.52 13.86 4.53
N SER A 228 -17.22 12.75 4.83
CA SER A 228 -16.91 11.86 5.95
C SER A 228 -15.55 11.18 5.76
N TYR A 229 -15.17 10.86 4.53
CA TYR A 229 -13.87 10.28 4.22
C TYR A 229 -12.72 11.27 4.51
N VAL A 230 -12.82 12.53 4.08
CA VAL A 230 -11.84 13.58 4.41
C VAL A 230 -11.71 13.75 5.91
N LYS A 231 -12.84 13.77 6.66
CA LYS A 231 -12.84 13.82 8.12
C LYS A 231 -12.04 12.64 8.72
N ARG A 232 -12.25 11.42 8.21
CA ARG A 232 -11.51 10.23 8.64
C ARG A 232 -10.01 10.30 8.36
N LEU A 233 -9.63 10.79 7.16
CA LEU A 233 -8.22 10.96 6.77
C LEU A 233 -7.48 11.99 7.65
N ASN A 234 -8.22 12.90 8.28
CA ASN A 234 -7.68 13.91 9.17
C ASN A 234 -7.90 13.61 10.66
N GLU A 235 -8.49 12.49 11.03
CA GLU A 235 -8.82 12.14 12.43
C GLU A 235 -7.61 12.20 13.38
N SER A 236 -6.42 11.91 12.86
CA SER A 236 -5.15 11.94 13.63
C SER A 236 -4.32 13.20 13.39
N LYS A 237 -4.89 14.24 12.74
CA LYS A 237 -4.18 15.46 12.36
C LYS A 237 -4.89 16.68 12.94
N GLU A 238 -4.12 17.72 13.31
CA GLU A 238 -4.69 19.00 13.68
C GLU A 238 -5.16 19.75 12.43
N VAL A 239 -6.47 20.00 12.30
CA VAL A 239 -7.04 20.65 11.13
C VAL A 239 -7.00 22.18 11.28
N LEU A 240 -6.80 22.91 10.19
CA LEU A 240 -6.81 24.38 10.19
C LEU A 240 -8.21 24.94 10.45
N SER A 241 -9.25 24.15 10.16
CA SER A 241 -10.67 24.44 10.41
C SER A 241 -11.44 23.14 10.47
N ASP A 242 -12.46 23.05 11.33
CA ASP A 242 -13.40 21.92 11.37
C ASP A 242 -14.29 21.84 10.13
N ASP A 243 -14.44 22.97 9.43
CA ASP A 243 -15.21 23.02 8.19
C ASP A 243 -14.43 22.35 7.04
N ILE A 244 -15.18 21.55 6.25
CA ILE A 244 -14.65 20.82 5.10
C ILE A 244 -15.32 21.42 3.87
N PHE A 245 -14.53 21.98 2.95
CA PHE A 245 -15.04 22.33 1.63
C PHE A 245 -15.60 21.09 0.94
N TYR A 246 -16.81 21.22 0.42
CA TYR A 246 -17.50 20.14 -0.25
C TYR A 246 -18.32 20.69 -1.42
N VAL A 247 -18.21 20.05 -2.58
CA VAL A 247 -19.01 20.32 -3.76
C VAL A 247 -19.40 19.03 -4.44
N ASP A 248 -20.63 18.97 -4.92
CA ASP A 248 -21.21 17.87 -5.69
C ASP A 248 -22.01 18.49 -6.84
N LYS A 249 -21.58 18.30 -8.07
CA LYS A 249 -22.16 18.95 -9.25
C LYS A 249 -22.19 18.03 -10.45
N GLN A 250 -23.37 18.04 -11.08
CA GLN A 250 -23.51 17.52 -12.43
C GLN A 250 -23.03 18.57 -13.43
N ILE A 251 -22.11 18.20 -14.30
CA ILE A 251 -21.60 19.01 -15.40
C ILE A 251 -21.59 18.18 -16.68
N GLU A 252 -22.42 18.59 -17.66
CA GLU A 252 -22.67 17.77 -18.84
C GLU A 252 -23.12 16.35 -18.46
N GLU A 253 -22.39 15.32 -18.89
CA GLU A 253 -22.68 13.93 -18.54
C GLU A 253 -21.90 13.44 -17.31
N ALA A 254 -21.01 14.27 -16.74
CA ALA A 254 -20.16 13.93 -15.61
C ALA A 254 -20.74 14.43 -14.28
N GLU A 255 -20.64 13.63 -13.23
CA GLU A 255 -20.79 14.05 -11.84
C GLU A 255 -19.40 14.28 -11.24
N VAL A 256 -19.19 15.47 -10.68
CA VAL A 256 -17.93 15.86 -10.03
C VAL A 256 -18.19 16.14 -8.57
N GLU A 257 -17.60 15.33 -7.70
CA GLU A 257 -17.69 15.44 -6.26
C GLU A 257 -16.30 15.65 -5.68
N ILE A 258 -16.10 16.72 -4.90
CA ILE A 258 -14.80 17.09 -4.32
C ILE A 258 -14.97 17.48 -2.87
N ALA A 259 -14.14 16.94 -2.00
CA ALA A 259 -14.00 17.35 -0.61
C ALA A 259 -12.56 17.72 -0.27
N VAL A 260 -12.36 18.87 0.40
CA VAL A 260 -11.02 19.41 0.73
C VAL A 260 -11.01 19.93 2.17
N GLN A 261 -9.93 19.61 2.87
CA GLN A 261 -9.60 20.19 4.18
C GLN A 261 -8.09 20.34 4.31
N TYR A 262 -7.65 21.36 5.02
CA TYR A 262 -6.24 21.57 5.33
C TYR A 262 -5.95 21.25 6.79
N ASN A 263 -4.77 20.67 7.04
CA ASN A 263 -4.26 20.33 8.36
C ASN A 263 -2.85 20.92 8.58
N ASP A 264 -2.28 20.74 9.76
CA ASP A 264 -0.99 21.28 10.16
C ASP A 264 0.23 20.52 9.61
N THR A 265 0.02 19.33 9.04
CA THR A 265 1.11 18.48 8.51
C THR A 265 1.75 19.07 7.25
N TYR A 266 2.87 18.49 6.82
CA TYR A 266 3.59 18.93 5.60
C TYR A 266 3.28 18.02 4.39
N ALA A 267 2.64 16.87 4.62
CA ALA A 267 2.31 15.93 3.58
C ALA A 267 0.97 16.25 2.90
N GLU A 268 0.86 15.93 1.60
CA GLU A 268 -0.38 15.88 0.86
C GLU A 268 -1.03 14.51 1.06
N THR A 269 -2.33 14.49 1.33
CA THR A 269 -3.15 13.27 1.31
C THR A 269 -4.22 13.44 0.25
N MET A 270 -4.05 12.81 -0.91
CA MET A 270 -5.00 12.89 -2.03
C MET A 270 -5.53 11.51 -2.40
N LYS A 271 -6.85 11.41 -2.52
CA LYS A 271 -7.58 10.19 -2.93
C LYS A 271 -8.42 10.49 -4.16
N PRO A 272 -7.90 10.23 -5.36
CA PRO A 272 -8.62 10.43 -6.61
C PRO A 272 -9.36 9.16 -7.04
N PHE A 273 -10.63 9.32 -7.44
CA PHE A 273 -11.49 8.22 -7.90
C PHE A 273 -12.14 8.58 -9.23
N ALA A 274 -12.30 7.55 -10.08
CA ALA A 274 -13.12 7.61 -11.27
C ALA A 274 -14.07 6.40 -11.27
N ASN A 275 -15.39 6.63 -11.33
CA ASN A 275 -16.41 5.59 -11.21
C ASN A 275 -16.17 4.66 -10.01
N ASN A 276 -15.92 5.22 -8.84
CA ASN A 276 -15.59 4.53 -7.59
C ASN A 276 -14.29 3.68 -7.61
N VAL A 277 -13.50 3.75 -8.68
CA VAL A 277 -12.19 3.10 -8.77
C VAL A 277 -11.11 4.08 -8.36
N LEU A 278 -10.27 3.70 -7.40
CA LEU A 278 -9.09 4.49 -7.00
C LEU A 278 -8.10 4.55 -8.17
N THR A 279 -7.63 5.76 -8.47
CA THR A 279 -6.63 6.01 -9.52
C THR A 279 -5.33 6.53 -8.88
N PRO A 280 -4.48 5.67 -8.32
CA PRO A 280 -3.32 6.09 -7.53
C PRO A 280 -2.30 6.91 -8.33
N GLU A 281 -2.23 6.73 -9.65
CA GLU A 281 -1.41 7.53 -10.55
C GLU A 281 -2.11 8.81 -11.02
N GLY A 282 -3.32 9.09 -10.51
CA GLY A 282 -4.11 10.26 -10.82
C GLY A 282 -4.78 10.18 -12.19
N GLY A 283 -4.58 11.23 -13.00
CA GLY A 283 -5.17 11.37 -14.32
C GLY A 283 -5.71 12.79 -14.54
N THR A 284 -6.53 12.95 -15.57
CA THR A 284 -7.04 14.25 -16.02
C THR A 284 -7.85 14.99 -14.95
N HIS A 285 -8.62 14.30 -14.11
CA HIS A 285 -9.36 14.88 -12.98
C HIS A 285 -8.43 15.47 -11.91
N VAL A 286 -7.30 14.82 -11.60
CA VAL A 286 -6.29 15.35 -10.67
C VAL A 286 -5.59 16.57 -11.26
N VAL A 287 -5.27 16.53 -12.56
CA VAL A 287 -4.65 17.68 -13.26
C VAL A 287 -5.61 18.88 -13.23
N GLY A 288 -6.90 18.67 -13.51
CA GLY A 288 -7.93 19.72 -13.42
C GLY A 288 -8.01 20.31 -12.02
N PHE A 289 -8.12 19.46 -11.00
CA PHE A 289 -8.17 19.86 -9.59
C PHE A 289 -6.96 20.70 -9.19
N ARG A 290 -5.73 20.22 -9.45
CA ARG A 290 -4.50 20.93 -9.06
C ARG A 290 -4.35 22.27 -9.78
N THR A 291 -4.72 22.33 -11.06
CA THR A 291 -4.69 23.57 -11.84
C THR A 291 -5.66 24.60 -11.25
N ALA A 292 -6.89 24.18 -10.98
CA ALA A 292 -7.92 25.04 -10.41
C ALA A 292 -7.55 25.51 -8.99
N LEU A 293 -7.13 24.58 -8.13
CA LEU A 293 -6.75 24.89 -6.74
C LEU A 293 -5.62 25.93 -6.70
N ASN A 294 -4.58 25.73 -7.52
CA ASN A 294 -3.44 26.64 -7.58
C ASN A 294 -3.88 28.05 -8.05
N ARG A 295 -4.64 28.10 -9.13
CA ARG A 295 -5.13 29.39 -9.68
C ARG A 295 -6.03 30.10 -8.65
N THR A 296 -7.02 29.41 -8.11
CA THR A 296 -8.01 30.03 -7.21
C THR A 296 -7.38 30.58 -5.92
N ILE A 297 -6.43 29.85 -5.33
CA ILE A 297 -5.71 30.33 -4.13
C ILE A 297 -4.85 31.55 -4.45
N ASN A 298 -4.10 31.54 -5.56
CA ASN A 298 -3.28 32.69 -5.96
C ASN A 298 -4.14 33.92 -6.27
N ASP A 299 -5.23 33.75 -7.02
CA ASP A 299 -6.15 34.86 -7.35
C ASP A 299 -6.78 35.45 -6.09
N TYR A 300 -7.24 34.60 -5.16
CA TYR A 300 -7.76 35.05 -3.87
C TYR A 300 -6.69 35.82 -3.05
N ALA A 301 -5.48 35.25 -2.96
CA ALA A 301 -4.39 35.87 -2.20
C ALA A 301 -3.98 37.24 -2.77
N ARG A 302 -3.96 37.39 -4.08
CA ARG A 302 -3.69 38.68 -4.77
C ARG A 302 -4.82 39.70 -4.52
N ARG A 303 -6.07 39.32 -4.78
CA ARG A 303 -7.24 40.21 -4.60
C ARG A 303 -7.36 40.73 -3.16
N ASN A 304 -7.03 39.90 -2.18
CA ASN A 304 -7.14 40.24 -0.77
C ASN A 304 -5.83 40.76 -0.15
N ASN A 305 -4.80 41.11 -0.96
CA ASN A 305 -3.50 41.64 -0.52
C ASN A 305 -2.75 40.73 0.47
N LEU A 306 -3.04 39.40 0.47
CA LEU A 306 -2.32 38.42 1.29
C LEU A 306 -0.97 38.06 0.67
N LEU A 307 -0.81 38.27 -0.63
CA LEU A 307 0.42 38.14 -1.40
C LEU A 307 0.75 39.47 -2.05
N LYS A 308 1.93 40.03 -1.80
CA LYS A 308 2.34 41.35 -2.31
C LYS A 308 2.63 41.29 -3.81
N GLU A 309 2.43 42.40 -4.56
CA GLU A 309 2.67 42.45 -6.01
C GLU A 309 4.06 41.98 -6.44
N LYS A 310 5.10 42.27 -5.62
CA LYS A 310 6.49 41.87 -5.89
C LYS A 310 6.84 40.44 -5.49
N GLU A 311 5.95 39.73 -4.81
CA GLU A 311 6.17 38.34 -4.44
C GLU A 311 5.72 37.43 -5.58
N ASP A 312 6.47 36.33 -5.80
CA ASP A 312 6.09 35.31 -6.79
C ASP A 312 4.78 34.63 -6.39
N ASN A 313 4.05 34.08 -7.35
CA ASN A 313 2.91 33.24 -7.08
C ASN A 313 3.33 31.99 -6.31
N LEU A 314 2.41 31.51 -5.46
CA LEU A 314 2.54 30.21 -4.79
C LEU A 314 2.54 29.10 -5.82
N THR A 315 3.47 28.17 -5.70
CA THR A 315 3.53 26.98 -6.58
C THR A 315 2.55 25.90 -6.10
N GLY A 316 2.30 24.91 -6.95
CA GLY A 316 1.51 23.74 -6.55
C GLY A 316 2.08 23.02 -5.33
N ASP A 317 3.40 22.98 -5.19
CA ASP A 317 4.06 22.38 -4.02
C ASP A 317 3.85 23.15 -2.73
N ASP A 318 3.76 24.48 -2.80
CA ASP A 318 3.48 25.31 -1.65
C ASP A 318 2.03 25.13 -1.16
N ILE A 319 1.11 24.94 -2.11
CA ILE A 319 -0.34 24.83 -1.87
C ILE A 319 -0.75 23.42 -1.40
N LYS A 320 -0.04 22.37 -1.81
CA LYS A 320 -0.36 21.01 -1.41
C LYS A 320 0.06 20.66 0.03
N GLU A 321 0.89 21.48 0.69
CA GLU A 321 1.36 21.26 2.06
C GLU A 321 0.20 21.23 3.05
N GLY A 322 -0.05 20.07 3.68
CA GLY A 322 -1.15 19.85 4.59
C GLY A 322 -2.52 19.72 3.93
N LEU A 323 -2.58 19.55 2.62
CA LEU A 323 -3.81 19.32 1.87
C LEU A 323 -4.31 17.89 2.07
N THR A 324 -5.55 17.73 2.48
CA THR A 324 -6.31 16.49 2.37
C THR A 324 -7.46 16.71 1.38
N ALA A 325 -7.47 15.92 0.29
CA ALA A 325 -8.48 16.02 -0.75
C ALA A 325 -8.96 14.64 -1.21
N VAL A 326 -10.27 14.52 -1.39
CA VAL A 326 -10.91 13.39 -2.07
C VAL A 326 -11.62 13.94 -3.31
N ILE A 327 -11.32 13.36 -4.46
CA ILE A 327 -11.88 13.75 -5.75
C ILE A 327 -12.56 12.52 -6.33
N SER A 328 -13.85 12.60 -6.58
CA SER A 328 -14.63 11.54 -7.22
C SER A 328 -15.28 12.08 -8.47
N VAL A 329 -15.01 11.45 -9.60
CA VAL A 329 -15.68 11.75 -10.87
C VAL A 329 -16.44 10.52 -11.34
N LYS A 330 -17.68 10.70 -11.78
CA LYS A 330 -18.50 9.65 -12.39
C LYS A 330 -18.84 10.05 -13.80
N ILE A 331 -18.46 9.23 -14.77
CA ILE A 331 -18.62 9.48 -16.20
C ILE A 331 -19.14 8.21 -16.90
N PRO A 332 -19.92 8.36 -18.01
CA PRO A 332 -20.48 7.20 -18.69
C PRO A 332 -19.43 6.27 -19.31
N ASN A 333 -18.39 6.84 -19.92
CA ASN A 333 -17.37 6.13 -20.67
C ASN A 333 -15.95 6.47 -20.15
N PRO A 334 -15.50 5.92 -19.00
CA PRO A 334 -14.17 6.21 -18.49
C PRO A 334 -13.10 5.47 -19.32
N GLU A 335 -12.05 6.19 -19.69
CA GLU A 335 -10.86 5.68 -20.36
C GLU A 335 -9.72 5.61 -19.33
N PHE A 336 -9.19 4.42 -19.09
CA PHE A 336 -8.08 4.22 -18.17
C PHE A 336 -6.81 3.81 -18.92
N GLU A 337 -5.66 4.22 -18.40
CA GLU A 337 -4.38 3.67 -18.85
C GLU A 337 -4.23 2.25 -18.25
N GLY A 338 -4.41 1.23 -19.08
CA GLY A 338 -4.24 -0.18 -18.73
C GLY A 338 -5.39 -0.82 -17.95
N GLN A 339 -5.31 -2.14 -17.79
CA GLN A 339 -6.33 -2.97 -17.14
C GLN A 339 -6.48 -2.69 -15.64
N THR A 340 -5.40 -2.28 -14.96
CA THR A 340 -5.39 -1.98 -13.52
C THR A 340 -6.12 -0.69 -13.15
N LYS A 341 -6.53 0.10 -14.14
CA LYS A 341 -7.30 1.35 -14.00
C LYS A 341 -6.61 2.41 -13.12
N ASN A 342 -5.27 2.42 -13.08
CA ASN A 342 -4.50 3.27 -12.18
C ASN A 342 -4.56 4.77 -12.51
N LYS A 343 -4.89 5.13 -13.75
CA LYS A 343 -4.88 6.52 -14.21
C LYS A 343 -6.02 6.77 -15.19
N LEU A 344 -6.76 7.88 -14.98
CA LEU A 344 -7.85 8.30 -15.87
C LEU A 344 -7.30 9.12 -17.05
N GLY A 345 -7.69 8.74 -18.28
CA GLY A 345 -7.23 9.33 -19.53
C GLY A 345 -8.14 10.41 -20.12
N ASN A 346 -9.45 10.35 -19.90
CA ASN A 346 -10.46 11.23 -20.52
C ASN A 346 -10.08 12.72 -20.53
N PRO A 347 -9.79 13.36 -21.68
CA PRO A 347 -9.29 14.74 -21.73
C PRO A 347 -10.29 15.79 -21.23
N GLU A 348 -11.59 15.59 -21.48
CA GLU A 348 -12.69 16.51 -21.12
C GLU A 348 -12.86 16.65 -19.62
N VAL A 349 -12.57 15.59 -18.87
CA VAL A 349 -12.73 15.57 -17.39
C VAL A 349 -11.84 16.61 -16.71
N ARG A 350 -10.67 16.92 -17.30
CA ARG A 350 -9.82 18.00 -16.81
C ARG A 350 -10.58 19.33 -16.75
N GLY A 351 -11.31 19.65 -17.81
CA GLY A 351 -12.08 20.88 -17.90
C GLY A 351 -13.26 20.91 -16.92
N TYR A 352 -13.93 19.79 -16.76
CA TYR A 352 -15.08 19.68 -15.83
C TYR A 352 -14.63 19.92 -14.39
N VAL A 353 -13.61 19.24 -13.95
CA VAL A 353 -13.08 19.38 -12.59
C VAL A 353 -12.48 20.78 -12.36
N ASP A 354 -11.74 21.33 -13.34
CA ASP A 354 -11.19 22.70 -13.28
C ASP A 354 -12.32 23.73 -13.08
N LYS A 355 -13.40 23.65 -13.85
CA LYS A 355 -14.53 24.58 -13.77
C LYS A 355 -15.23 24.48 -12.41
N VAL A 356 -15.63 23.26 -11.99
CA VAL A 356 -16.33 23.05 -10.71
C VAL A 356 -15.47 23.52 -9.54
N MET A 357 -14.20 23.13 -9.51
CA MET A 357 -13.29 23.48 -8.41
C MET A 357 -13.04 24.99 -8.35
N SER A 358 -12.76 25.65 -9.49
CA SER A 358 -12.47 27.08 -9.52
C SER A 358 -13.65 27.92 -9.05
N GLU A 359 -14.87 27.59 -9.50
CA GLU A 359 -16.07 28.32 -9.18
C GLU A 359 -16.44 28.15 -7.69
N TYR A 360 -16.65 26.91 -7.25
CA TYR A 360 -17.19 26.66 -5.90
C TYR A 360 -16.15 26.84 -4.80
N PHE A 361 -14.88 26.51 -5.06
CA PHE A 361 -13.83 26.78 -4.08
C PHE A 361 -13.53 28.29 -3.98
N GLY A 362 -13.68 29.01 -5.10
CA GLY A 362 -13.62 30.48 -5.09
C GLY A 362 -14.68 31.08 -4.16
N TYR A 363 -15.93 30.66 -4.29
CA TYR A 363 -17.01 31.08 -3.38
C TYR A 363 -16.71 30.74 -1.92
N TYR A 364 -16.27 29.51 -1.68
CA TYR A 364 -15.90 29.06 -0.33
C TYR A 364 -14.85 29.93 0.33
N LEU A 365 -13.80 30.34 -0.39
CA LEU A 365 -12.75 31.21 0.12
C LEU A 365 -13.30 32.62 0.45
N GLU A 366 -14.18 33.19 -0.40
CA GLU A 366 -14.81 34.50 -0.17
C GLU A 366 -15.79 34.45 1.02
N GLU A 367 -16.53 33.39 1.18
CA GLU A 367 -17.47 33.20 2.30
C GLU A 367 -16.75 32.92 3.64
N ASN A 368 -15.52 32.36 3.57
CA ASN A 368 -14.74 31.95 4.74
C ASN A 368 -13.37 32.62 4.82
N PRO A 369 -13.29 33.96 4.95
CA PRO A 369 -12.03 34.70 4.86
C PRO A 369 -11.02 34.34 5.97
N ALA A 370 -11.47 33.88 7.13
CA ALA A 370 -10.60 33.43 8.21
C ALA A 370 -9.89 32.12 7.85
N ILE A 371 -10.61 31.18 7.22
CA ILE A 371 -10.06 29.90 6.73
C ILE A 371 -9.13 30.17 5.56
N ALA A 372 -9.54 30.98 4.59
CA ALA A 372 -8.76 31.35 3.44
C ALA A 372 -7.41 31.98 3.85
N LYS A 373 -7.41 32.86 4.86
CA LYS A 373 -6.19 33.46 5.40
C LYS A 373 -5.25 32.43 6.02
N LYS A 374 -5.79 31.42 6.72
CA LYS A 374 -4.98 30.32 7.27
C LYS A 374 -4.35 29.48 6.14
N ILE A 375 -5.12 29.14 5.11
CA ILE A 375 -4.66 28.36 3.94
C ILE A 375 -3.53 29.12 3.21
N VAL A 376 -3.77 30.39 2.85
CA VAL A 376 -2.77 31.23 2.18
C VAL A 376 -1.53 31.43 3.07
N GLY A 377 -1.73 31.64 4.38
CA GLY A 377 -0.64 31.76 5.34
C GLY A 377 0.25 30.54 5.40
N LYS A 378 -0.35 29.32 5.42
CA LYS A 378 0.38 28.06 5.38
C LYS A 378 1.15 27.91 4.08
N ALA A 379 0.52 28.13 2.93
CA ALA A 379 1.17 28.04 1.62
C ALA A 379 2.31 29.08 1.45
N THR A 380 2.14 30.32 1.99
CA THR A 380 3.21 31.35 2.00
C THR A 380 4.40 30.90 2.85
N LEU A 381 4.13 30.25 3.98
CA LEU A 381 5.18 29.72 4.85
C LEU A 381 5.92 28.55 4.18
N ALA A 382 5.20 27.69 3.45
CA ALA A 382 5.78 26.63 2.62
C ALA A 382 6.68 27.21 1.52
N ALA A 383 6.22 28.26 0.81
CA ALA A 383 7.00 28.93 -0.22
C ALA A 383 8.31 29.51 0.33
N ARG A 384 8.27 30.12 1.52
CA ARG A 384 9.49 30.63 2.20
C ARG A 384 10.45 29.50 2.56
N ALA A 385 9.93 28.40 3.12
CA ALA A 385 10.73 27.23 3.46
C ALA A 385 11.37 26.59 2.22
N ARG A 386 10.61 26.46 1.11
CA ARG A 386 11.12 25.96 -0.17
C ARG A 386 12.24 26.84 -0.74
N LYS A 387 12.08 28.17 -0.69
CA LYS A 387 13.14 29.12 -1.12
C LYS A 387 14.39 28.98 -0.24
N ALA A 388 14.23 28.86 1.08
CA ALA A 388 15.33 28.64 2.01
C ALA A 388 16.03 27.29 1.75
N ALA A 389 15.26 26.23 1.52
CA ALA A 389 15.78 24.89 1.17
C ALA A 389 16.58 24.92 -0.14
N ARG A 390 16.10 25.62 -1.18
CA ARG A 390 16.86 25.84 -2.43
C ARG A 390 18.18 26.54 -2.18
N ALA A 391 18.16 27.65 -1.43
CA ALA A 391 19.39 28.39 -1.11
C ALA A 391 20.39 27.53 -0.30
N ALA A 392 19.91 26.75 0.68
CA ALA A 392 20.74 25.82 1.43
C ALA A 392 21.36 24.76 0.54
N ARG A 393 20.56 24.14 -0.35
CA ARG A 393 21.01 23.17 -1.33
C ARG A 393 22.06 23.74 -2.28
N ASP A 394 21.79 24.90 -2.86
CA ASP A 394 22.70 25.53 -3.83
C ASP A 394 24.05 25.88 -3.16
N ASN A 395 24.04 26.23 -1.87
CA ASN A 395 25.26 26.39 -1.07
C ASN A 395 25.99 25.05 -0.87
N VAL A 396 25.26 23.94 -0.66
CA VAL A 396 25.86 22.59 -0.54
C VAL A 396 26.41 22.12 -1.90
N ILE A 397 25.72 22.38 -3.01
CA ILE A 397 26.19 22.07 -4.36
C ILE A 397 27.39 22.91 -4.75
N ARG A 398 27.39 24.24 -4.47
CA ARG A 398 28.54 25.12 -4.74
C ARG A 398 29.78 24.69 -3.94
N LYS A 399 29.61 24.33 -2.67
CA LYS A 399 30.71 23.76 -1.87
C LYS A 399 31.18 22.42 -2.41
N GLY A 400 30.27 21.59 -2.96
CA GLY A 400 30.61 20.30 -3.59
C GLY A 400 31.15 20.41 -5.01
N ALA A 401 30.81 21.46 -5.78
CA ALA A 401 31.33 21.65 -7.14
C ALA A 401 32.84 21.94 -7.19
N PHE A 402 33.42 22.42 -6.10
CA PHE A 402 34.88 22.56 -5.96
C PHE A 402 35.59 21.24 -5.63
N GLU A 403 34.85 20.18 -5.24
CA GLU A 403 35.40 18.91 -4.78
C GLU A 403 35.04 17.71 -5.69
N GLY A 404 34.54 17.90 -6.93
CA GLY A 404 34.13 16.82 -7.86
C GLY A 404 32.99 15.96 -7.30
N LEU A 405 32.26 15.22 -8.11
CA LEU A 405 31.08 14.32 -7.81
C LEU A 405 31.14 13.62 -6.43
N ASN A 406 31.08 14.38 -5.32
CA ASN A 406 31.46 13.86 -4.01
C ASN A 406 30.29 13.20 -3.30
N LEU A 407 30.36 11.89 -3.30
CA LEU A 407 29.73 11.02 -2.32
C LEU A 407 30.08 11.45 -0.90
N PRO A 408 29.22 11.22 0.09
CA PRO A 408 29.53 11.56 1.47
C PRO A 408 30.87 10.93 1.90
N SER A 409 31.77 11.70 2.48
CA SER A 409 33.08 11.23 2.93
C SER A 409 33.04 10.04 3.90
N LYS A 410 31.90 9.88 4.59
CA LYS A 410 31.64 8.76 5.50
C LYS A 410 31.13 7.50 4.80
N LEU A 411 30.69 7.57 3.54
CA LEU A 411 30.24 6.41 2.77
C LEU A 411 31.44 5.56 2.36
N ALA A 412 31.44 4.30 2.75
CA ALA A 412 32.31 3.29 2.16
C ALA A 412 31.58 2.63 1.00
N ASP A 413 31.77 3.14 -0.21
CA ASP A 413 31.06 2.68 -1.40
C ASP A 413 31.51 1.29 -1.88
N CYS A 414 30.69 0.64 -2.72
CA CYS A 414 31.03 -0.60 -3.40
C CYS A 414 31.65 -0.31 -4.77
N SER A 415 32.35 -1.29 -5.34
CA SER A 415 33.09 -1.12 -6.60
C SER A 415 32.29 -1.54 -7.84
N SER A 416 31.22 -2.31 -7.71
CA SER A 416 30.38 -2.73 -8.83
C SER A 416 29.66 -1.52 -9.45
N ARG A 417 29.54 -1.55 -10.78
CA ARG A 417 28.72 -0.58 -11.54
C ARG A 417 27.33 -1.10 -11.83
N ASP A 418 27.08 -2.38 -11.59
CA ASP A 418 25.75 -2.97 -11.72
C ASP A 418 24.94 -2.65 -10.47
N ARG A 419 24.01 -1.71 -10.60
CA ARG A 419 23.15 -1.24 -9.50
C ARG A 419 22.24 -2.34 -8.96
N THR A 420 21.90 -3.33 -9.77
CA THR A 420 20.97 -4.42 -9.40
C THR A 420 21.60 -5.38 -8.40
N GLU A 421 22.93 -5.47 -8.36
CA GLU A 421 23.69 -6.25 -7.39
C GLU A 421 24.05 -5.45 -6.14
N CYS A 422 24.04 -4.09 -6.23
CA CYS A 422 24.55 -3.23 -5.17
C CYS A 422 23.57 -3.09 -4.01
N GLU A 423 24.10 -3.11 -2.80
CA GLU A 423 23.39 -2.99 -1.53
C GLU A 423 23.99 -1.87 -0.68
N LEU A 424 23.14 -1.03 -0.09
CA LEU A 424 23.53 -0.01 0.88
C LEU A 424 23.10 -0.43 2.28
N PHE A 425 24.06 -0.65 3.17
CA PHE A 425 23.79 -0.84 4.59
C PHE A 425 23.88 0.51 5.31
N ILE A 426 22.80 0.92 5.91
CA ILE A 426 22.71 2.09 6.79
C ILE A 426 22.92 1.58 8.20
N VAL A 427 24.07 1.93 8.80
CA VAL A 427 24.55 1.34 10.06
C VAL A 427 24.53 2.36 11.18
N GLU A 428 24.01 1.96 12.33
CA GLU A 428 24.01 2.77 13.54
C GLU A 428 25.42 2.86 14.13
N GLY A 429 25.89 4.08 14.31
CA GLY A 429 27.16 4.40 14.98
C GLY A 429 28.41 4.07 14.16
N ASN A 430 29.56 4.58 14.64
CA ASN A 430 30.84 4.35 13.98
C ASN A 430 31.48 2.98 14.34
N SER A 431 31.15 2.42 15.51
CA SER A 431 31.70 1.16 15.99
C SER A 431 31.24 -0.01 15.11
N ALA A 432 29.92 -0.18 14.99
CA ALA A 432 29.34 -1.22 14.13
C ALA A 432 29.70 -1.00 12.66
N ALA A 433 29.80 0.27 12.20
CA ALA A 433 30.23 0.58 10.85
C ALA A 433 31.70 0.19 10.58
N GLY A 434 32.58 0.21 11.58
CA GLY A 434 33.95 -0.30 11.49
C GLY A 434 33.95 -1.79 11.14
N SER A 435 33.35 -2.60 12.00
CA SER A 435 33.23 -4.05 11.79
C SER A 435 32.51 -4.39 10.48
N ALA A 436 31.44 -3.63 10.12
CA ALA A 436 30.73 -3.84 8.86
C ALA A 436 31.61 -3.51 7.62
N LYS A 437 32.44 -2.48 7.66
CA LYS A 437 33.38 -2.14 6.58
C LYS A 437 34.44 -3.22 6.38
N GLU A 438 34.92 -3.82 7.46
CA GLU A 438 35.89 -4.89 7.41
C GLU A 438 35.26 -6.20 6.92
N GLY A 439 34.05 -6.53 7.36
CA GLY A 439 33.37 -7.79 7.04
C GLY A 439 32.65 -7.83 5.69
N ARG A 440 32.36 -6.68 5.06
CA ARG A 440 31.54 -6.59 3.85
C ARG A 440 32.19 -7.20 2.60
N ASN A 441 31.35 -7.59 1.66
CA ASN A 441 31.78 -7.77 0.27
C ASN A 441 31.88 -6.39 -0.41
N SER A 442 33.12 -5.86 -0.47
CA SER A 442 33.40 -4.52 -1.03
C SER A 442 33.02 -4.36 -2.51
N LYS A 443 32.77 -5.46 -3.24
CA LYS A 443 32.35 -5.41 -4.63
C LYS A 443 30.91 -4.88 -4.75
N ILE A 444 30.00 -5.37 -3.89
CA ILE A 444 28.57 -5.13 -4.02
C ILE A 444 27.94 -4.42 -2.82
N GLN A 445 28.61 -4.34 -1.67
CA GLN A 445 28.05 -3.79 -0.43
C GLN A 445 28.72 -2.48 -0.05
N ALA A 446 27.89 -1.43 0.07
CA ALA A 446 28.28 -0.12 0.57
C ALA A 446 27.82 0.07 2.03
N ILE A 447 28.59 0.81 2.83
CA ILE A 447 28.30 1.10 4.24
C ILE A 447 28.17 2.61 4.45
N LEU A 448 27.05 3.05 4.98
CA LEU A 448 26.80 4.43 5.39
C LEU A 448 26.56 4.49 6.91
N PRO A 449 27.50 4.96 7.72
CA PRO A 449 27.27 5.13 9.15
C PRO A 449 26.37 6.34 9.42
N LEU A 450 25.44 6.19 10.37
CA LEU A 450 24.66 7.29 10.95
C LEU A 450 25.25 7.67 12.30
N ARG A 451 25.43 8.98 12.52
CA ARG A 451 25.94 9.51 13.81
C ARG A 451 24.77 9.94 14.69
N GLY A 452 24.15 8.97 15.36
CA GLY A 452 23.01 9.19 16.24
C GLY A 452 21.68 9.25 15.50
N LYS A 453 20.63 9.70 16.21
CA LYS A 453 19.25 9.76 15.71
C LYS A 453 19.14 10.77 14.58
N VAL A 454 18.53 10.37 13.46
CA VAL A 454 18.24 11.28 12.35
C VAL A 454 17.06 12.19 12.70
N LEU A 455 16.95 13.31 11.96
CA LEU A 455 15.86 14.26 12.14
C LEU A 455 14.50 13.57 11.90
N ASN A 456 13.54 13.82 12.79
CA ASN A 456 12.16 13.38 12.58
C ASN A 456 11.52 14.20 11.45
N THR A 457 11.36 13.58 10.30
CA THR A 457 10.87 14.20 9.07
C THR A 457 9.35 14.37 9.04
N GLU A 458 8.61 13.77 9.96
CA GLU A 458 7.18 14.05 10.17
C GLU A 458 6.94 15.46 10.66
N ARG A 459 7.89 16.01 11.44
CA ARG A 459 7.82 17.34 12.05
C ARG A 459 8.73 18.38 11.41
N ALA A 460 9.49 17.98 10.40
CA ALA A 460 10.51 18.84 9.83
C ALA A 460 10.16 19.25 8.39
N ARG A 461 10.36 20.53 8.12
CA ARG A 461 10.27 21.06 6.75
C ARG A 461 11.52 20.74 5.94
N LEU A 462 11.41 20.85 4.62
CA LEU A 462 12.49 20.58 3.68
C LEU A 462 13.77 21.39 3.96
N ASP A 463 13.66 22.64 4.39
CA ASP A 463 14.82 23.48 4.72
C ASP A 463 15.64 22.88 5.87
N LYS A 464 14.97 22.39 6.92
CA LYS A 464 15.63 21.71 8.05
C LYS A 464 16.23 20.37 7.64
N MET A 465 15.58 19.64 6.72
CA MET A 465 16.11 18.39 6.19
C MET A 465 17.41 18.61 5.42
N TYR A 466 17.48 19.61 4.54
CA TYR A 466 18.71 19.97 3.84
C TYR A 466 19.79 20.60 4.75
N ALA A 467 19.42 21.09 5.91
CA ALA A 467 20.38 21.53 6.94
C ALA A 467 20.93 20.35 7.78
N ASN A 468 20.26 19.17 7.77
CA ASN A 468 20.68 18.01 8.52
C ASN A 468 21.72 17.19 7.74
N ALA A 469 22.94 17.13 8.26
CA ALA A 469 24.08 16.49 7.58
C ALA A 469 23.87 14.98 7.34
N GLU A 470 23.15 14.28 8.24
CA GLU A 470 22.87 12.84 8.12
C GLU A 470 21.92 12.56 6.96
N LEU A 471 20.79 13.30 6.88
CA LEU A 471 19.83 13.18 5.79
C LEU A 471 20.42 13.60 4.45
N VAL A 472 21.19 14.70 4.40
CA VAL A 472 21.89 15.11 3.17
C VAL A 472 22.86 14.03 2.70
N SER A 473 23.58 13.38 3.63
CA SER A 473 24.47 12.28 3.29
C SER A 473 23.68 11.08 2.72
N LEU A 474 22.54 10.75 3.32
CA LEU A 474 21.67 9.65 2.85
C LEU A 474 21.12 9.94 1.46
N ILE A 475 20.55 11.15 1.23
CA ILE A 475 20.02 11.56 -0.08
C ILE A 475 21.10 11.50 -1.16
N LYS A 476 22.32 12.00 -0.88
CA LYS A 476 23.46 11.91 -1.80
C LYS A 476 23.89 10.48 -2.08
N ALA A 477 23.94 9.62 -1.06
CA ALA A 477 24.32 8.22 -1.22
C ALA A 477 23.33 7.48 -2.11
N LEU A 478 22.03 7.70 -1.92
CA LEU A 478 20.96 7.04 -2.70
C LEU A 478 20.93 7.52 -4.16
N GLY A 479 21.16 8.81 -4.42
CA GLY A 479 21.22 9.36 -5.77
C GLY A 479 19.86 9.70 -6.40
N VAL A 480 18.74 9.51 -5.71
CA VAL A 480 17.36 9.70 -6.24
C VAL A 480 16.80 11.11 -6.02
N GLY A 481 17.46 11.95 -5.20
CA GLY A 481 16.88 13.23 -4.82
C GLY A 481 15.66 13.12 -3.90
N ILE A 482 14.98 14.24 -3.64
CA ILE A 482 13.69 14.31 -2.93
C ILE A 482 12.82 15.42 -3.51
N GLY A 483 11.50 15.33 -3.34
CA GLY A 483 10.54 16.31 -3.88
C GLY A 483 10.59 16.40 -5.39
N ASP A 484 10.67 17.63 -5.92
CA ASP A 484 10.67 17.88 -7.39
C ASP A 484 11.85 17.25 -8.15
N GLN A 485 12.87 16.76 -7.46
CA GLN A 485 14.07 16.16 -8.04
C GLN A 485 14.13 14.65 -7.82
N PHE A 486 13.06 14.08 -7.28
CA PHE A 486 13.01 12.65 -7.10
C PHE A 486 12.97 11.94 -8.46
N ASP A 487 13.94 11.07 -8.68
CA ASP A 487 14.05 10.23 -9.87
C ASP A 487 14.53 8.85 -9.46
N LEU A 488 13.62 7.88 -9.47
CA LEU A 488 13.92 6.50 -9.09
C LEU A 488 14.99 5.86 -10.00
N SER A 489 15.08 6.31 -11.26
CA SER A 489 16.10 5.82 -12.20
C SER A 489 17.54 6.13 -11.75
N GLY A 490 17.68 7.16 -10.90
CA GLY A 490 18.94 7.53 -10.25
C GLY A 490 19.39 6.61 -9.11
N LEU A 491 18.54 5.67 -8.67
CA LEU A 491 18.83 4.81 -7.51
C LEU A 491 20.11 4.01 -7.72
N ARG A 492 21.06 4.16 -6.78
CA ARG A 492 22.39 3.59 -6.87
C ARG A 492 22.49 2.17 -6.30
N TYR A 493 21.58 1.81 -5.41
CA TYR A 493 21.61 0.52 -4.72
C TYR A 493 20.24 -0.13 -4.80
N TYR A 494 20.19 -1.36 -5.28
CA TYR A 494 18.94 -2.11 -5.43
C TYR A 494 18.32 -2.53 -4.09
N LYS A 495 19.18 -2.73 -3.06
CA LYS A 495 18.73 -2.98 -1.68
C LYS A 495 19.29 -1.93 -0.74
N ILE A 496 18.43 -1.37 0.07
CA ILE A 496 18.74 -0.43 1.14
C ILE A 496 18.38 -1.13 2.45
N VAL A 497 19.40 -1.47 3.23
CA VAL A 497 19.27 -2.31 4.42
C VAL A 497 19.53 -1.46 5.66
N PHE A 498 18.53 -1.34 6.55
CA PHE A 498 18.71 -0.72 7.85
C PHE A 498 19.33 -1.76 8.79
N MET A 499 20.50 -1.48 9.28
CA MET A 499 21.28 -2.31 10.20
C MET A 499 21.47 -1.52 11.49
N THR A 500 20.48 -1.57 12.37
CA THR A 500 20.41 -0.91 13.67
C THR A 500 20.55 -1.92 14.79
N ASP A 501 20.91 -1.45 15.98
CA ASP A 501 20.99 -2.30 17.17
C ASP A 501 19.62 -2.87 17.54
N ALA A 502 19.60 -4.03 18.20
CA ALA A 502 18.37 -4.71 18.61
C ALA A 502 17.83 -4.16 19.94
N ASP A 503 17.96 -2.87 20.17
CA ASP A 503 17.49 -2.16 21.35
C ASP A 503 16.44 -1.08 21.02
N VAL A 504 15.96 -0.37 22.02
CA VAL A 504 14.94 0.68 21.86
C VAL A 504 15.44 1.87 21.04
N ASP A 505 16.72 2.18 21.08
CA ASP A 505 17.32 3.28 20.30
C ASP A 505 17.44 2.89 18.83
N GLY A 506 17.90 1.67 18.53
CA GLY A 506 17.94 1.14 17.17
C GLY A 506 16.55 1.02 16.53
N ALA A 507 15.54 0.58 17.30
CA ALA A 507 14.15 0.58 16.85
C ALA A 507 13.64 2.00 16.53
N HIS A 508 14.02 2.99 17.34
CA HIS A 508 13.69 4.40 17.09
C HIS A 508 14.38 4.94 15.84
N ILE A 509 15.67 4.64 15.63
CA ILE A 509 16.40 5.03 14.40
C ILE A 509 15.76 4.43 13.16
N SER A 510 15.41 3.14 13.20
CA SER A 510 14.68 2.47 12.12
C SER A 510 13.34 3.16 11.84
N THR A 511 12.58 3.52 12.87
CA THR A 511 11.30 4.24 12.73
C THR A 511 11.49 5.63 12.09
N LEU A 512 12.54 6.38 12.48
CA LEU A 512 12.87 7.67 11.88
C LEU A 512 13.24 7.54 10.40
N LEU A 513 14.01 6.51 10.04
CA LEU A 513 14.36 6.21 8.65
C LEU A 513 13.12 5.80 7.86
N LEU A 514 12.27 4.91 8.39
CA LEU A 514 11.02 4.51 7.75
C LEU A 514 10.12 5.72 7.51
N THR A 515 10.01 6.65 8.48
CA THR A 515 9.27 7.90 8.33
C THR A 515 9.81 8.72 7.16
N PHE A 516 11.13 8.86 7.05
CA PHE A 516 11.77 9.58 5.95
C PHE A 516 11.47 8.93 4.59
N PHE A 517 11.65 7.62 4.46
CA PHE A 517 11.39 6.91 3.21
C PHE A 517 9.90 6.94 2.84
N PHE A 518 9.01 6.73 3.81
CA PHE A 518 7.57 6.77 3.58
C PHE A 518 7.08 8.15 3.10
N ARG A 519 7.60 9.25 3.71
CA ARG A 519 7.16 10.62 3.39
C ARG A 519 7.80 11.20 2.13
N TYR A 520 9.07 10.88 1.87
CA TYR A 520 9.86 11.59 0.84
C TYR A 520 10.37 10.71 -0.28
N MET A 521 10.31 9.39 -0.13
CA MET A 521 10.74 8.40 -1.14
C MET A 521 9.80 7.17 -1.18
N PRO A 522 8.46 7.36 -1.22
CA PRO A 522 7.51 6.24 -1.16
C PRO A 522 7.69 5.25 -2.32
N GLU A 523 8.13 5.71 -3.48
CA GLU A 523 8.38 4.85 -4.64
C GLU A 523 9.55 3.88 -4.42
N VAL A 524 10.54 4.26 -3.60
CA VAL A 524 11.64 3.36 -3.20
C VAL A 524 11.11 2.22 -2.33
N VAL A 525 10.15 2.51 -1.44
CA VAL A 525 9.50 1.48 -0.60
C VAL A 525 8.61 0.59 -1.44
N LYS A 526 7.73 1.17 -2.28
CA LYS A 526 6.83 0.45 -3.19
C LYS A 526 7.59 -0.44 -4.18
N GLY A 527 8.77 0.03 -4.66
CA GLY A 527 9.68 -0.74 -5.50
C GLY A 527 10.33 -1.92 -4.78
N GLY A 528 10.13 -2.05 -3.45
CA GLY A 528 10.67 -3.15 -2.64
C GLY A 528 12.16 -3.08 -2.41
N HIS A 529 12.72 -1.88 -2.38
CA HIS A 529 14.14 -1.66 -2.20
C HIS A 529 14.57 -1.52 -0.74
N VAL A 530 13.63 -1.39 0.22
CA VAL A 530 13.92 -1.14 1.64
C VAL A 530 13.78 -2.42 2.45
N TYR A 531 14.78 -2.70 3.29
CA TYR A 531 14.87 -3.90 4.12
C TYR A 531 15.34 -3.54 5.54
N LEU A 532 14.88 -4.33 6.51
CA LEU A 532 15.40 -4.35 7.88
C LEU A 532 16.29 -5.60 8.03
N ALA A 533 17.51 -5.43 8.47
CA ALA A 533 18.35 -6.56 8.87
C ALA A 533 17.89 -7.10 10.22
N LYS A 534 17.83 -8.41 10.36
CA LYS A 534 17.54 -9.09 11.63
C LYS A 534 18.84 -9.77 12.12
N PRO A 535 19.66 -9.09 12.97
CA PRO A 535 20.83 -9.70 13.56
C PRO A 535 20.41 -10.75 14.62
N PRO A 536 21.27 -11.72 14.97
CA PRO A 536 20.99 -12.66 16.03
C PRO A 536 21.02 -11.98 17.40
N LEU A 537 20.12 -12.40 18.30
CA LEU A 537 20.10 -11.94 19.69
C LEU A 537 21.03 -12.77 20.59
N PHE A 538 21.28 -14.05 20.24
CA PHE A 538 22.09 -14.96 21.04
C PHE A 538 23.08 -15.74 20.20
N GLY A 539 24.20 -16.09 20.83
CA GLY A 539 25.20 -17.03 20.33
C GLY A 539 25.44 -18.14 21.33
N LEU A 540 25.12 -19.39 20.97
CA LEU A 540 25.44 -20.56 21.76
C LEU A 540 26.81 -21.11 21.33
N ILE A 541 27.80 -21.06 22.21
CA ILE A 541 29.20 -21.40 21.91
C ILE A 541 29.46 -22.85 22.28
N LYS A 542 30.01 -23.60 21.32
CA LYS A 542 30.45 -24.99 21.51
C LYS A 542 31.96 -25.12 21.24
N GLY A 543 32.65 -25.79 22.15
CA GLY A 543 34.09 -25.99 22.04
C GLY A 543 34.93 -24.81 22.54
N THR A 544 36.25 -24.96 22.53
CA THR A 544 37.22 -23.96 22.97
C THR A 544 38.36 -23.81 21.97
N GLY A 545 39.05 -22.67 21.95
CA GLY A 545 40.18 -22.40 21.07
C GLY A 545 39.80 -22.45 19.57
N SER A 546 40.61 -23.17 18.77
CA SER A 546 40.40 -23.32 17.33
C SER A 546 39.18 -24.13 16.92
N ASN A 547 38.58 -24.88 17.85
CA ASN A 547 37.36 -25.68 17.63
C ASN A 547 36.09 -24.98 18.08
N ARG A 548 36.13 -23.67 18.35
CA ARG A 548 34.99 -22.87 18.74
C ARG A 548 33.99 -22.75 17.57
N LYS A 549 32.77 -23.23 17.78
CA LYS A 549 31.61 -23.03 16.88
C LYS A 549 30.55 -22.23 17.60
N ILE A 550 29.85 -21.35 16.89
CA ILE A 550 28.78 -20.53 17.43
C ILE A 550 27.50 -20.84 16.66
N ASP A 551 26.47 -21.27 17.37
CA ASP A 551 25.11 -21.37 16.84
C ASP A 551 24.40 -20.04 17.10
N TYR A 552 24.07 -19.30 16.05
CA TYR A 552 23.39 -18.01 16.15
C TYR A 552 21.87 -18.20 16.22
N ILE A 553 21.21 -17.44 17.09
CA ILE A 553 19.80 -17.57 17.39
C ILE A 553 19.15 -16.18 17.43
N TYR A 554 17.99 -16.05 16.80
CA TYR A 554 17.38 -14.78 16.45
C TYR A 554 16.25 -14.32 17.39
N ASP A 555 15.74 -15.22 18.25
CA ASP A 555 14.71 -14.90 19.25
C ASP A 555 14.80 -15.84 20.46
N GLU A 556 14.09 -15.50 21.55
CA GLU A 556 14.13 -16.25 22.79
C GLU A 556 13.42 -17.61 22.70
N GLU A 557 12.35 -17.71 21.91
CA GLU A 557 11.62 -18.97 21.70
C GLU A 557 12.51 -20.00 20.98
N ALA A 558 13.21 -19.56 19.94
CA ALA A 558 14.18 -20.40 19.24
C ALA A 558 15.35 -20.81 20.13
N LEU A 559 15.80 -19.93 21.05
CA LEU A 559 16.82 -20.25 22.04
C LEU A 559 16.37 -21.39 22.96
N GLU A 560 15.22 -21.26 23.57
CA GLU A 560 14.67 -22.26 24.48
C GLU A 560 14.39 -23.58 23.75
N ALA A 561 13.80 -23.53 22.56
CA ALA A 561 13.55 -24.71 21.73
C ALA A 561 14.86 -25.44 21.36
N LYS A 562 15.90 -24.68 20.95
CA LYS A 562 17.20 -25.24 20.61
C LYS A 562 17.89 -25.92 21.79
N ILE A 563 17.87 -25.25 22.96
CA ILE A 563 18.44 -25.79 24.21
C ILE A 563 17.68 -27.05 24.62
N ALA A 564 16.33 -27.02 24.63
CA ALA A 564 15.50 -28.16 24.99
C ALA A 564 15.74 -29.36 24.07
N ALA A 565 15.72 -29.17 22.77
CA ALA A 565 15.99 -30.22 21.79
C ALA A 565 17.36 -30.86 21.99
N ARG A 566 18.39 -30.03 22.25
CA ARG A 566 19.74 -30.55 22.47
C ARG A 566 19.90 -31.30 23.79
N ILE A 567 19.21 -30.90 24.84
CA ILE A 567 19.17 -31.65 26.11
C ILE A 567 18.56 -33.04 25.88
N GLU A 568 17.45 -33.14 25.14
CA GLU A 568 16.81 -34.41 24.83
C GLU A 568 17.69 -35.34 23.95
N GLU A 569 18.40 -34.77 22.97
CA GLU A 569 19.38 -35.52 22.18
C GLU A 569 20.46 -36.11 23.09
N ARG A 570 21.08 -35.31 23.97
CA ARG A 570 22.09 -35.75 24.90
C ARG A 570 21.61 -36.83 25.89
N LYS A 571 20.36 -36.75 26.33
CA LYS A 571 19.75 -37.83 27.12
C LYS A 571 19.65 -39.14 26.33
N LYS A 572 19.23 -39.06 25.07
CA LYS A 572 19.17 -40.22 24.16
C LYS A 572 20.55 -40.83 23.88
N GLU A 573 21.56 -39.96 23.78
CA GLU A 573 22.96 -40.36 23.60
C GLU A 573 23.58 -40.98 24.89
N GLY A 574 22.84 -41.01 26.01
CA GLY A 574 23.27 -41.57 27.32
C GLY A 574 24.34 -40.71 28.00
N LEU A 575 24.45 -39.42 27.61
CA LEU A 575 25.44 -38.52 28.23
C LEU A 575 24.94 -38.05 29.62
N LYS A 576 25.85 -38.00 30.60
CA LYS A 576 25.54 -37.45 31.91
C LYS A 576 25.25 -35.96 31.82
N ILE A 577 24.10 -35.56 32.27
CA ILE A 577 23.66 -34.17 32.38
C ILE A 577 23.55 -33.82 33.84
N ASN A 578 24.26 -32.78 34.29
CA ASN A 578 24.13 -32.26 35.63
C ASN A 578 22.92 -31.32 35.73
N PRO A 579 21.89 -31.61 36.54
CA PRO A 579 20.70 -30.77 36.68
C PRO A 579 20.98 -29.39 37.30
N GLU A 580 22.09 -29.23 38.02
CA GLU A 580 22.49 -27.95 38.65
C GLU A 580 23.19 -26.99 37.68
N ASP A 581 23.61 -27.47 36.51
CA ASP A 581 24.22 -26.62 35.52
C ASP A 581 23.15 -25.69 34.83
N GLU A 582 23.63 -24.53 34.37
CA GLU A 582 22.82 -23.64 33.51
C GLU A 582 22.33 -24.39 32.27
N ARG A 583 21.11 -24.10 31.82
CA ARG A 583 20.43 -24.85 30.75
C ARG A 583 21.27 -25.02 29.47
N PHE A 584 22.00 -23.98 29.08
CA PHE A 584 22.90 -24.09 27.90
C PHE A 584 24.06 -25.05 28.13
N LYS A 585 24.57 -25.17 29.35
CA LYS A 585 25.60 -26.16 29.71
C LYS A 585 25.05 -27.58 29.72
N GLN A 586 23.83 -27.78 30.23
CA GLN A 586 23.08 -29.03 30.10
C GLN A 586 22.96 -29.49 28.67
N ALA A 587 22.73 -28.55 27.73
CA ALA A 587 22.69 -28.78 26.30
C ALA A 587 24.05 -29.03 25.67
N GLY A 588 25.14 -28.88 26.44
CA GLY A 588 26.53 -29.13 25.99
C GLY A 588 27.22 -27.96 25.31
N TYR A 589 26.71 -26.76 25.54
CA TYR A 589 27.39 -25.53 25.14
C TYR A 589 28.34 -25.05 26.24
N THR A 590 29.43 -24.41 25.86
CA THR A 590 30.45 -23.91 26.78
C THR A 590 30.14 -22.52 27.28
N ALA A 591 29.41 -21.70 26.50
CA ALA A 591 28.94 -20.38 26.89
C ALA A 591 27.72 -19.98 26.07
N GLN A 592 26.93 -19.07 26.64
CA GLN A 592 25.85 -18.33 25.97
C GLN A 592 26.23 -16.86 25.95
N GLN A 593 26.23 -16.25 24.79
CA GLN A 593 26.44 -14.83 24.60
C GLN A 593 25.13 -14.17 24.17
N ARG A 594 24.76 -13.07 24.82
CA ARG A 594 23.66 -12.19 24.36
C ARG A 594 24.30 -11.01 23.64
N PHE A 595 23.86 -10.72 22.41
CA PHE A 595 24.28 -9.56 21.67
C PHE A 595 23.30 -8.41 21.95
N LYS A 596 23.76 -7.36 22.59
CA LYS A 596 22.96 -6.15 22.88
C LYS A 596 22.96 -5.16 21.71
N GLY A 597 24.03 -5.16 20.92
CA GLY A 597 24.17 -4.31 19.75
C GLY A 597 25.18 -4.86 18.74
N LEU A 598 25.08 -4.35 17.51
CA LEU A 598 25.97 -4.73 16.40
C LEU A 598 27.44 -4.36 16.66
N GLY A 599 27.68 -3.36 17.50
CA GLY A 599 29.03 -2.95 17.91
C GLY A 599 29.77 -3.99 18.76
N GLU A 600 29.08 -4.98 19.32
CA GLU A 600 29.67 -6.11 20.06
C GLU A 600 30.10 -7.24 19.13
N MET A 601 29.71 -7.21 17.86
CA MET A 601 30.06 -8.20 16.86
C MET A 601 31.36 -7.82 16.13
N ASN A 602 32.26 -8.78 15.97
CA ASN A 602 33.40 -8.59 15.08
C ASN A 602 33.00 -8.71 13.60
N ALA A 603 33.92 -8.37 12.70
CA ALA A 603 33.71 -8.35 11.26
C ALA A 603 33.20 -9.70 10.70
N GLN A 604 33.80 -10.81 11.16
CA GLN A 604 33.39 -12.15 10.72
C GLN A 604 31.98 -12.53 11.21
N GLN A 605 31.64 -12.18 12.45
CA GLN A 605 30.32 -12.44 13.00
C GLN A 605 29.23 -11.65 12.25
N LEU A 606 29.47 -10.37 11.96
CA LEU A 606 28.55 -9.55 11.16
C LEU A 606 28.40 -10.10 9.74
N TRP A 607 29.50 -10.55 9.14
CA TRP A 607 29.40 -11.19 7.83
C TRP A 607 28.54 -12.44 7.88
N ASP A 608 28.87 -13.38 8.76
CA ASP A 608 28.22 -14.69 8.81
C ASP A 608 26.73 -14.64 9.12
N THR A 609 26.28 -13.62 9.85
CA THR A 609 24.90 -13.57 10.37
C THR A 609 24.01 -12.54 9.68
N THR A 610 24.59 -11.40 9.26
CA THR A 610 23.79 -10.21 8.89
C THR A 610 24.07 -9.68 7.50
N MET A 611 25.28 -9.90 6.95
CA MET A 611 25.69 -9.32 5.69
C MET A 611 25.83 -10.33 4.56
N ASN A 612 26.19 -11.60 4.87
CA ASN A 612 26.32 -12.65 3.85
C ASN A 612 24.94 -12.96 3.21
N PRO A 613 24.78 -12.80 1.89
CA PRO A 613 23.54 -13.07 1.20
C PRO A 613 22.95 -14.48 1.43
N ASP A 614 23.81 -15.47 1.68
CA ASP A 614 23.43 -16.87 1.82
C ASP A 614 22.82 -17.20 3.19
N ASN A 615 23.17 -16.44 4.24
CA ASN A 615 22.84 -16.77 5.62
C ASN A 615 21.98 -15.73 6.32
N ARG A 616 21.99 -14.48 5.83
CA ARG A 616 21.31 -13.35 6.50
C ARG A 616 19.80 -13.43 6.42
N VAL A 617 19.15 -12.85 7.42
CA VAL A 617 17.71 -12.64 7.43
C VAL A 617 17.40 -11.17 7.20
N LEU A 618 16.70 -10.86 6.10
CA LEU A 618 16.22 -9.52 5.76
C LEU A 618 14.71 -9.52 5.73
N VAL A 619 14.08 -8.56 6.43
CA VAL A 619 12.66 -8.31 6.38
C VAL A 619 12.41 -7.19 5.37
N ARG A 620 11.69 -7.48 4.29
CA ARG A 620 11.31 -6.49 3.27
C ARG A 620 10.23 -5.57 3.85
N VAL A 621 10.40 -4.27 3.65
CA VAL A 621 9.40 -3.27 4.04
C VAL A 621 8.40 -3.11 2.89
N ASN A 622 7.13 -3.37 3.18
CA ASN A 622 6.02 -3.18 2.25
C ASN A 622 5.03 -2.15 2.80
N ILE A 623 4.34 -1.46 1.91
CA ILE A 623 3.20 -0.61 2.25
C ILE A 623 1.95 -1.35 1.76
N GLU A 624 1.33 -2.12 2.64
CA GLU A 624 0.10 -2.87 2.34
C GLU A 624 -1.11 -1.94 2.37
N ASP A 625 -1.15 -1.05 3.35
CA ASP A 625 -2.21 -0.06 3.55
C ASP A 625 -1.60 1.32 3.82
N ALA A 626 -1.61 2.18 2.81
CA ALA A 626 -1.02 3.51 2.90
C ALA A 626 -1.76 4.42 3.91
N GLU A 627 -3.05 4.19 4.17
CA GLU A 627 -3.83 4.97 5.14
C GLU A 627 -3.50 4.55 6.57
N LYS A 628 -3.45 3.24 6.83
CA LYS A 628 -3.00 2.73 8.13
C LYS A 628 -1.58 3.18 8.43
N ALA A 629 -0.67 3.12 7.44
CA ALA A 629 0.70 3.57 7.58
C ALA A 629 0.78 5.08 7.87
N ASP A 630 0.06 5.93 7.11
CA ASP A 630 -0.03 7.38 7.36
C ASP A 630 -0.52 7.68 8.78
N ALA A 631 -1.61 7.02 9.20
CA ALA A 631 -2.16 7.20 10.54
C ALA A 631 -1.19 6.77 11.66
N ILE A 632 -0.43 5.68 11.47
CA ILE A 632 0.57 5.21 12.43
C ILE A 632 1.74 6.18 12.51
N PHE A 633 2.31 6.61 11.37
CA PHE A 633 3.41 7.59 11.37
C PHE A 633 2.97 8.92 11.99
N THR A 634 1.78 9.40 11.68
CA THR A 634 1.24 10.63 12.29
C THR A 634 1.05 10.47 13.82
N LYS A 635 0.52 9.34 14.29
CA LYS A 635 0.35 9.07 15.73
C LYS A 635 1.68 8.97 16.47
N LEU A 636 2.63 8.21 15.93
CA LEU A 636 3.90 7.91 16.60
C LEU A 636 4.92 9.06 16.47
N MET A 637 5.00 9.68 15.30
CA MET A 637 6.04 10.62 14.93
C MET A 637 5.55 12.06 14.82
N GLY A 638 4.23 12.28 14.78
CA GLY A 638 3.59 13.60 14.68
C GLY A 638 3.78 14.50 15.89
N GLN A 639 3.29 15.74 15.84
CA GLN A 639 3.45 16.75 16.90
C GLN A 639 2.60 16.43 18.13
N GLU A 640 1.40 15.88 17.92
CA GLU A 640 0.42 15.59 18.98
C GLU A 640 0.90 14.50 19.94
N VAL A 641 1.21 14.92 21.18
CA VAL A 641 1.69 14.02 22.24
C VAL A 641 0.58 13.09 22.71
N GLU A 642 -0.67 13.57 22.76
CA GLU A 642 -1.81 12.83 23.28
C GLU A 642 -2.13 11.59 22.44
N LEU A 643 -2.02 11.70 21.11
CA LEU A 643 -2.20 10.55 20.19
C LEU A 643 -1.21 9.43 20.50
N ARG A 644 0.06 9.78 20.75
CA ARG A 644 1.13 8.84 21.10
C ARG A 644 0.89 8.21 22.45
N LYS A 645 0.52 9.02 23.45
CA LYS A 645 0.20 8.55 24.78
C LYS A 645 -0.96 7.55 24.77
N ASN A 646 -2.05 7.88 24.09
CA ASN A 646 -3.22 7.01 23.95
C ASN A 646 -2.86 5.69 23.24
N PHE A 647 -2.02 5.75 22.20
CA PHE A 647 -1.52 4.55 21.52
C PHE A 647 -0.72 3.65 22.47
N ILE A 648 0.22 4.21 23.25
CA ILE A 648 1.03 3.48 24.22
C ILE A 648 0.13 2.87 25.30
N GLN A 649 -0.79 3.65 25.86
CA GLN A 649 -1.71 3.18 26.90
C GLN A 649 -2.62 2.05 26.43
N SER A 650 -3.16 2.16 25.22
CA SER A 650 -4.04 1.13 24.64
C SER A 650 -3.33 -0.20 24.36
N ARG A 651 -2.01 -0.17 24.22
CA ARG A 651 -1.17 -1.34 23.93
C ARG A 651 -0.28 -1.78 25.09
N ALA A 652 -0.40 -1.14 26.26
CA ALA A 652 0.43 -1.46 27.43
C ALA A 652 0.31 -2.94 27.87
N SER A 653 -0.86 -3.55 27.69
CA SER A 653 -1.09 -4.96 28.03
C SER A 653 -0.40 -5.96 27.07
N THR A 654 0.05 -5.51 25.90
CA THR A 654 0.73 -6.38 24.92
C THR A 654 2.26 -6.36 25.07
N VAL A 655 2.80 -5.46 25.89
CA VAL A 655 4.24 -5.32 26.14
C VAL A 655 4.64 -6.27 27.28
N LYS A 656 5.65 -7.11 27.04
CA LYS A 656 6.26 -7.91 28.09
C LYS A 656 7.19 -7.02 28.92
N ILE A 657 7.18 -7.20 30.24
CA ILE A 657 8.01 -6.39 31.15
C ILE A 657 9.50 -6.56 30.84
N ASP A 658 9.89 -7.74 30.39
CA ASP A 658 11.28 -8.07 30.01
C ASP A 658 11.76 -7.34 28.74
N ASP A 659 10.84 -6.79 27.92
CA ASP A 659 11.15 -5.99 26.74
C ASP A 659 11.39 -4.50 27.06
N LEU A 660 11.23 -4.10 28.33
CA LEU A 660 11.42 -2.72 28.79
C LEU A 660 12.79 -2.57 29.44
N ASP A 661 13.61 -1.67 28.91
CA ASP A 661 14.84 -1.22 29.57
C ASP A 661 14.47 -0.25 30.70
N PHE A 662 14.61 -0.69 31.95
CA PHE A 662 14.48 0.14 33.14
C PHE A 662 15.84 0.63 33.62
#